data_0f499e128263e21cc262f0b53e1a2dea
#
_entry.id   0f499e128263e21cc262f0b53e1a2dea
#
_cell.length_a   1.000
_cell.length_b   1.000
_cell.length_c   1.000
_cell.angle_alpha   90.00
_cell.angle_beta   90.00
_cell.angle_gamma   90.00
#
_symmetry.space_group_name_H-M   'P 1'
#
loop_
_entity.id
_entity.type
_entity.pdbx_description
1 polymer ?
#
loop_
_entity_poly.entity_id
_entity_poly.type
_entity_poly.pdbx_seq_one_letter_code
_entity_poly.pdbx_strand_id
1 'polypeptide(L)'
;MFSVKPTKPTFKCYLPPVQTDVKKTFEQPIKKLEPKLLPGEIVVNEANFVRKCISAENSQDDLWGKLICTNFKVSFIPQDAPPKQKSLLSHLLLGEHDIPLTCLEQVVTVNDTKGKKKVLGSNQKLKFNPTELILYCKDLRIIRFCFDEAGPESAKKVCLAIAHYSHPADLQLLFGFEYQGRRYHDYKEKRVNGSTPRGGLQTPVFNCSSDWDREIKRTGASGWRVCSINENYDISPSLPEYIVVPGSLADQDLKHYSLFFADKRVPLWCWNHPNGSALVRMASIIDPLQQKKYEQRIFTAITKSHPQRSDVVRSDLDKYLPNIQDIQNAFVKIRQICVIDPFEESEERWLSSIENSRWLEYVRAFLKHSSEIVYQLDGKNASVILQEEEDRDLNCIVSSLVQLMLDPHYRSLVGFQSLVQKEWVMAGHPFLDRCNHLKRNDKEESPLFMLFLDCVWQVMNQYPAAFEFTETYLTVLSDSMWIPLFSTFLFNSPKHCSQLLMDFAKNKAIPQGEDQVMYFPPVWDWSQQFSTKDLTLFNNPMYVGKGAACVQNGEVKTFRRTKKTYSSTLRGPSGSLRNGLKGGEDTLTRRGSLVSELKPDFSPVKDESPSERFFRDWFARPLDQQGLLIPLLIPSHVALWKLFFLRWVPEACIPKGGPITAYHKLSQLVDEIETLQSQIRQYKGSSSGSTPLTSPSGPPSNQRRMYFKSSSPHDPPTPPDFLTSSFPFTPMGNLCRRSIHGTPISKFLNGARIWLSTENLTNDTV
;
A
#
# COMPACT_ATOMS: atom_id res chain seq x y z
N MET A 1 77.47 -46.40 8.17
CA MET A 1 76.28 -45.54 7.94
C MET A 1 75.14 -46.41 7.50
N PHE A 2 74.28 -46.83 8.45
CA PHE A 2 73.15 -47.67 8.18
C PHE A 2 71.84 -46.82 8.29
N SER A 3 71.13 -46.67 7.16
CA SER A 3 69.85 -46.07 7.08
C SER A 3 68.80 -47.09 7.49
N VAL A 4 68.17 -46.86 8.66
CA VAL A 4 67.02 -47.71 9.12
C VAL A 4 65.75 -47.06 8.61
N LYS A 5 65.04 -47.77 7.74
CA LYS A 5 63.68 -47.42 7.32
C LYS A 5 62.72 -47.77 8.46
N PRO A 6 61.78 -46.91 8.85
CA PRO A 6 60.75 -47.25 9.84
C PRO A 6 59.76 -48.21 9.24
N THR A 7 59.58 -49.37 9.91
CA THR A 7 58.56 -50.36 9.61
C THR A 7 57.16 -49.82 9.97
N LYS A 8 56.25 -49.82 8.99
CA LYS A 8 54.84 -49.52 9.23
C LYS A 8 54.20 -50.60 10.08
N PRO A 9 53.48 -50.31 11.14
CA PRO A 9 52.72 -51.31 11.86
C PRO A 9 51.54 -51.78 11.02
N THR A 10 51.50 -53.09 10.76
CA THR A 10 50.37 -53.76 10.10
C THR A 10 49.34 -54.20 11.12
N PHE A 11 48.29 -53.39 11.25
CA PHE A 11 47.10 -53.84 11.97
C PHE A 11 46.24 -54.67 11.01
N LYS A 12 46.03 -55.94 11.36
CA LYS A 12 45.06 -56.83 10.69
C LYS A 12 43.67 -56.53 11.28
N CYS A 13 42.81 -55.93 10.46
CA CYS A 13 41.41 -55.72 10.82
C CYS A 13 40.64 -57.04 10.56
N TYR A 14 40.05 -57.62 11.63
CA TYR A 14 39.19 -58.81 11.57
C TYR A 14 37.74 -58.48 11.42
N LEU A 15 37.37 -57.49 10.59
CA LEU A 15 35.97 -57.30 10.21
C LEU A 15 35.68 -58.08 8.93
N PRO A 16 34.57 -58.84 8.89
CA PRO A 16 34.19 -59.58 7.68
C PRO A 16 33.93 -58.54 6.56
N PRO A 17 34.19 -58.89 5.29
CA PRO A 17 33.97 -57.98 4.18
C PRO A 17 32.49 -57.67 4.12
N VAL A 18 32.16 -56.42 4.35
CA VAL A 18 30.85 -55.87 4.06
C VAL A 18 30.62 -55.99 2.57
N GLN A 19 29.63 -56.77 2.15
CA GLN A 19 29.19 -56.77 0.75
C GLN A 19 28.73 -55.37 0.44
N THR A 20 29.58 -54.62 -0.25
CA THR A 20 29.23 -53.35 -0.82
C THR A 20 28.32 -53.62 -2.02
N ASP A 21 27.03 -53.63 -1.80
CA ASP A 21 26.10 -53.21 -2.85
C ASP A 21 26.51 -51.80 -3.27
N VAL A 22 27.14 -51.71 -4.40
CA VAL A 22 27.48 -50.46 -5.06
C VAL A 22 26.13 -49.83 -5.50
N LYS A 23 25.37 -49.31 -4.55
CA LYS A 23 24.40 -48.28 -4.86
C LYS A 23 25.24 -47.11 -5.40
N LYS A 24 25.16 -46.87 -6.70
CA LYS A 24 25.58 -45.62 -7.32
C LYS A 24 24.98 -44.52 -6.49
N THR A 25 25.72 -44.00 -5.53
CA THR A 25 25.46 -42.67 -4.95
C THR A 25 25.53 -41.73 -6.13
N PHE A 26 24.37 -41.31 -6.63
CA PHE A 26 24.27 -40.12 -7.44
C PHE A 26 24.83 -39.02 -6.54
N GLU A 27 26.06 -38.60 -6.80
CA GLU A 27 26.58 -37.34 -6.34
C GLU A 27 25.56 -36.30 -6.84
N GLN A 28 24.70 -35.84 -5.95
CA GLN A 28 23.87 -34.70 -6.26
C GLN A 28 24.85 -33.59 -6.64
N PRO A 29 24.71 -32.95 -7.82
CA PRO A 29 25.61 -31.91 -8.22
C PRO A 29 25.61 -30.86 -7.10
N ILE A 30 26.80 -30.55 -6.56
CA ILE A 30 27.00 -29.51 -5.55
C ILE A 30 26.30 -28.27 -6.08
N LYS A 31 25.21 -27.89 -5.44
CA LYS A 31 24.36 -26.77 -5.86
C LYS A 31 25.20 -25.51 -5.77
N LYS A 32 25.61 -24.96 -6.91
CA LYS A 32 26.36 -23.72 -6.94
C LYS A 32 25.51 -22.63 -6.28
N LEU A 33 26.01 -22.04 -5.20
CA LEU A 33 25.40 -20.92 -4.52
C LEU A 33 25.66 -19.62 -5.32
N GLU A 34 24.90 -19.43 -6.40
CA GLU A 34 25.00 -18.27 -7.27
C GLU A 34 23.74 -17.39 -7.13
N PRO A 35 23.90 -16.05 -7.05
CA PRO A 35 22.78 -15.13 -6.99
C PRO A 35 22.05 -15.05 -8.33
N LYS A 36 20.75 -14.81 -8.29
CA LYS A 36 19.98 -14.44 -9.48
C LYS A 36 20.28 -12.96 -9.77
N LEU A 37 21.16 -12.72 -10.72
CA LEU A 37 21.53 -11.36 -11.15
C LEU A 37 20.55 -10.83 -12.21
N LEU A 38 20.28 -9.54 -12.13
CA LEU A 38 19.55 -8.80 -13.15
C LEU A 38 20.51 -8.34 -14.26
N PRO A 39 20.02 -8.03 -15.47
CA PRO A 39 20.86 -7.47 -16.54
C PRO A 39 21.54 -6.17 -16.10
N GLY A 40 22.87 -6.12 -16.12
CA GLY A 40 23.69 -5.03 -15.62
C GLY A 40 24.03 -5.11 -14.12
N GLU A 41 23.50 -6.10 -13.39
CA GLU A 41 23.88 -6.37 -12.02
C GLU A 41 25.20 -7.15 -11.96
N ILE A 42 26.12 -6.71 -11.11
CA ILE A 42 27.45 -7.34 -10.93
C ILE A 42 27.69 -7.64 -9.46
N VAL A 43 28.36 -8.76 -9.19
CA VAL A 43 28.82 -9.08 -7.84
C VAL A 43 30.06 -8.24 -7.53
N VAL A 44 30.01 -7.51 -6.43
CA VAL A 44 31.11 -6.65 -5.95
C VAL A 44 32.00 -7.39 -4.96
N ASN A 45 31.39 -7.99 -3.95
CA ASN A 45 32.08 -8.78 -2.92
C ASN A 45 31.17 -9.88 -2.38
N GLU A 46 31.79 -10.93 -1.84
CA GLU A 46 31.09 -12.06 -1.25
C GLU A 46 31.84 -12.62 -0.04
N ALA A 47 31.09 -13.26 0.85
CA ALA A 47 31.61 -14.04 1.97
C ALA A 47 30.87 -15.37 2.05
N ASN A 48 31.60 -16.47 2.14
CA ASN A 48 31.08 -17.83 2.31
C ASN A 48 31.01 -18.17 3.80
N PHE A 49 30.22 -19.18 4.14
CA PHE A 49 30.05 -19.68 5.51
C PHE A 49 29.60 -18.59 6.48
N VAL A 50 28.62 -17.80 6.04
CA VAL A 50 27.99 -16.76 6.85
C VAL A 50 26.72 -17.32 7.44
N ARG A 51 26.51 -17.07 8.73
CA ARG A 51 25.30 -17.45 9.46
C ARG A 51 24.34 -16.26 9.53
N LYS A 52 23.14 -16.43 9.00
CA LYS A 52 22.04 -15.47 9.15
C LYS A 52 21.21 -15.84 10.37
N CYS A 53 21.20 -14.98 11.38
CA CYS A 53 20.44 -15.20 12.60
C CYS A 53 18.94 -14.99 12.36
N ILE A 54 18.11 -15.94 12.79
CA ILE A 54 16.66 -15.90 12.65
C ILE A 54 15.98 -15.64 13.98
N SER A 55 16.43 -16.30 15.06
CA SER A 55 15.87 -16.20 16.40
C SER A 55 16.95 -16.04 17.44
N ALA A 56 16.67 -15.24 18.49
CA ALA A 56 17.56 -15.13 19.65
C ALA A 56 17.56 -16.39 20.53
N GLU A 57 16.43 -17.08 20.57
CA GLU A 57 16.21 -18.21 21.49
C GLU A 57 16.76 -19.54 20.96
N ASN A 58 16.81 -19.70 19.63
CA ASN A 58 17.16 -20.98 19.02
C ASN A 58 18.10 -20.81 17.82
N SER A 59 19.39 -21.02 18.06
CA SER A 59 20.42 -20.99 17.01
C SER A 59 20.29 -22.13 15.97
N GLN A 60 19.43 -23.13 16.22
CA GLN A 60 19.16 -24.22 15.26
C GLN A 60 18.32 -23.74 14.06
N ASP A 61 17.59 -22.63 14.21
CA ASP A 61 16.79 -22.03 13.14
C ASP A 61 17.63 -21.12 12.23
N ASP A 62 18.89 -20.85 12.59
CA ASP A 62 19.78 -20.00 11.83
C ASP A 62 20.14 -20.62 10.47
N LEU A 63 20.24 -19.78 9.47
CA LEU A 63 20.56 -20.23 8.11
C LEU A 63 22.06 -20.03 7.82
N TRP A 64 22.73 -21.08 7.39
CA TRP A 64 24.08 -21.02 6.87
C TRP A 64 24.08 -20.81 5.36
N GLY A 65 24.98 -19.95 4.87
CA GLY A 65 25.02 -19.69 3.43
C GLY A 65 26.10 -18.73 3.00
N LYS A 66 25.84 -18.07 1.88
CA LYS A 66 26.72 -17.12 1.23
C LYS A 66 26.09 -15.73 1.24
N LEU A 67 26.82 -14.74 1.76
CA LEU A 67 26.44 -13.33 1.73
C LEU A 67 27.14 -12.64 0.57
N ILE A 68 26.38 -11.95 -0.27
CA ILE A 68 26.84 -11.33 -1.50
C ILE A 68 26.39 -9.87 -1.52
N CYS A 69 27.31 -8.97 -1.85
CA CYS A 69 27.02 -7.58 -2.19
C CYS A 69 27.14 -7.39 -3.69
N THR A 70 26.07 -6.89 -4.32
CA THR A 70 26.08 -6.48 -5.73
C THR A 70 26.02 -4.95 -5.81
N ASN A 71 26.03 -4.39 -7.02
CA ASN A 71 25.76 -2.96 -7.26
C ASN A 71 24.29 -2.59 -7.11
N PHE A 72 23.41 -3.55 -6.80
CA PHE A 72 21.97 -3.34 -6.61
C PHE A 72 21.48 -3.71 -5.20
N LYS A 73 21.91 -4.89 -4.71
CA LYS A 73 21.33 -5.49 -3.51
C LYS A 73 22.36 -6.23 -2.68
N VAL A 74 22.02 -6.45 -1.42
CA VAL A 74 22.60 -7.47 -0.57
C VAL A 74 21.77 -8.74 -0.75
N SER A 75 22.40 -9.84 -1.11
CA SER A 75 21.76 -11.14 -1.33
C SER A 75 22.35 -12.18 -0.38
N PHE A 76 21.48 -12.96 0.28
CA PHE A 76 21.92 -14.10 1.07
C PHE A 76 21.35 -15.38 0.46
N ILE A 77 22.24 -16.33 0.18
CA ILE A 77 21.88 -17.61 -0.44
C ILE A 77 22.11 -18.70 0.59
N PRO A 78 21.04 -19.28 1.17
CA PRO A 78 21.15 -20.36 2.12
C PRO A 78 21.68 -21.63 1.44
N GLN A 79 22.57 -22.34 2.13
CA GLN A 79 23.15 -23.61 1.67
C GLN A 79 22.08 -24.70 1.64
N ASP A 80 21.32 -24.81 2.71
CA ASP A 80 20.18 -25.69 2.81
C ASP A 80 18.91 -24.92 2.44
N ALA A 81 18.13 -25.47 1.51
CA ALA A 81 16.85 -24.86 1.18
C ALA A 81 15.94 -25.00 2.40
N PRO A 82 15.53 -23.91 3.07
CA PRO A 82 14.53 -24.01 4.11
C PRO A 82 13.27 -24.68 3.55
N PRO A 83 12.50 -25.42 4.39
CA PRO A 83 11.26 -26.02 3.95
C PRO A 83 10.45 -24.93 3.27
N LYS A 84 10.08 -25.15 2.00
CA LYS A 84 9.42 -24.17 1.14
C LYS A 84 8.15 -23.65 1.82
N GLN A 85 8.29 -22.68 2.71
CA GLN A 85 7.18 -21.78 3.01
C GLN A 85 6.91 -21.06 1.71
N LYS A 86 5.82 -21.43 1.04
CA LYS A 86 5.38 -20.74 -0.17
C LYS A 86 5.17 -19.28 0.22
N SER A 87 6.10 -18.43 -0.16
CA SER A 87 5.88 -16.98 -0.12
C SER A 87 4.58 -16.69 -0.87
N LEU A 88 3.67 -15.96 -0.27
CA LEU A 88 2.41 -15.56 -0.91
C LEU A 88 2.66 -14.72 -2.16
N LEU A 89 3.69 -13.88 -2.14
CA LEU A 89 4.14 -13.03 -3.23
C LEU A 89 5.56 -13.44 -3.66
N SER A 90 5.74 -13.70 -4.94
CA SER A 90 7.05 -13.97 -5.53
C SER A 90 7.49 -12.75 -6.33
N HIS A 91 8.44 -11.99 -5.79
CA HIS A 91 9.00 -10.83 -6.46
C HIS A 91 9.98 -11.24 -7.57
N LEU A 92 9.84 -10.65 -8.77
CA LEU A 92 10.66 -11.01 -9.93
C LEU A 92 12.08 -10.43 -9.86
N LEU A 93 12.25 -9.27 -9.21
CA LEU A 93 13.52 -8.54 -9.11
C LEU A 93 14.33 -8.93 -7.86
N LEU A 94 13.64 -9.36 -6.80
CA LEU A 94 14.24 -9.62 -5.49
C LEU A 94 13.90 -11.04 -5.02
N GLY A 95 14.89 -11.75 -4.50
CA GLY A 95 14.68 -13.00 -3.78
C GLY A 95 14.18 -12.77 -2.35
N GLU A 96 13.79 -13.84 -1.66
CA GLU A 96 13.27 -13.78 -0.28
C GLU A 96 14.28 -13.16 0.71
N HIS A 97 15.56 -13.37 0.47
CA HIS A 97 16.64 -12.88 1.33
C HIS A 97 17.40 -11.69 0.73
N ASP A 98 16.85 -11.06 -0.32
CA ASP A 98 17.46 -9.91 -0.97
C ASP A 98 17.01 -8.60 -0.30
N ILE A 99 17.93 -7.64 -0.24
CA ILE A 99 17.69 -6.30 0.30
C ILE A 99 18.27 -5.29 -0.68
N PRO A 100 17.45 -4.42 -1.30
CA PRO A 100 17.99 -3.32 -2.11
C PRO A 100 18.94 -2.44 -1.29
N LEU A 101 20.04 -2.01 -1.85
CA LEU A 101 21.02 -1.16 -1.15
C LEU A 101 20.42 0.18 -0.70
N THR A 102 19.48 0.72 -1.47
CA THR A 102 18.72 1.93 -1.15
C THR A 102 17.74 1.75 0.02
N CYS A 103 17.36 0.49 0.33
CA CYS A 103 16.55 0.14 1.49
C CYS A 103 17.36 0.12 2.80
N LEU A 104 18.68 0.06 2.74
CA LEU A 104 19.51 0.06 3.93
C LEU A 104 19.53 1.45 4.56
N GLU A 105 19.18 1.53 5.82
CA GLU A 105 19.27 2.74 6.63
C GLU A 105 20.65 2.87 7.29
N GLN A 106 21.03 1.83 8.05
CA GLN A 106 22.32 1.77 8.73
C GLN A 106 22.99 0.41 8.53
N VAL A 107 24.29 0.45 8.38
CA VAL A 107 25.16 -0.73 8.32
C VAL A 107 26.02 -0.72 9.57
N VAL A 108 25.82 -1.66 10.47
CA VAL A 108 26.49 -1.72 11.77
C VAL A 108 27.33 -2.98 11.87
N THR A 109 28.58 -2.84 12.28
CA THR A 109 29.47 -3.98 12.56
C THR A 109 29.79 -4.06 14.04
N VAL A 110 29.93 -5.29 14.53
CA VAL A 110 30.30 -5.60 15.91
C VAL A 110 31.71 -6.15 15.96
N ASN A 111 32.48 -5.75 16.98
CA ASN A 111 33.80 -6.29 17.28
C ASN A 111 33.71 -7.22 18.49
N ASP A 112 34.19 -8.45 18.35
CA ASP A 112 34.13 -9.51 19.34
C ASP A 112 34.80 -9.14 20.67
N THR A 113 35.96 -8.48 20.64
CA THR A 113 36.77 -8.23 21.86
C THR A 113 36.12 -7.30 22.88
N LYS A 114 35.09 -6.53 22.49
CA LYS A 114 34.42 -5.52 23.36
C LYS A 114 32.91 -5.38 23.14
N GLY A 115 32.28 -6.16 22.26
CA GLY A 115 30.87 -5.99 21.92
C GLY A 115 30.51 -4.60 21.36
N LYS A 116 31.54 -3.84 20.90
CA LYS A 116 31.37 -2.46 20.49
C LYS A 116 30.76 -2.38 19.09
N LYS A 117 29.55 -1.85 19.01
CA LYS A 117 28.88 -1.56 17.73
C LYS A 117 29.53 -0.35 17.04
N LYS A 118 29.79 -0.45 15.74
CA LYS A 118 30.29 0.64 14.90
C LYS A 118 29.43 0.79 13.64
N VAL A 119 28.83 1.96 13.48
CA VAL A 119 28.14 2.34 12.23
C VAL A 119 29.17 2.59 11.12
N LEU A 120 28.95 1.97 9.97
CA LEU A 120 29.81 2.16 8.78
C LEU A 120 29.16 3.15 7.82
N GLY A 121 29.94 4.16 7.44
CA GLY A 121 29.62 5.08 6.34
C GLY A 121 30.44 4.77 5.09
N SER A 122 30.18 5.51 4.00
CA SER A 122 30.96 5.43 2.79
C SER A 122 32.44 5.73 3.04
N ASN A 123 33.34 4.99 2.38
CA ASN A 123 34.80 5.21 2.43
C ASN A 123 35.47 5.11 3.81
N GLN A 124 34.80 4.52 4.78
CA GLN A 124 35.40 4.28 6.10
C GLN A 124 36.36 3.07 6.06
N LYS A 125 37.49 3.21 6.79
CA LYS A 125 38.39 2.08 7.03
C LYS A 125 37.97 1.31 8.27
N LEU A 126 37.90 -0.01 8.18
CA LEU A 126 37.63 -0.88 9.29
C LEU A 126 38.97 -1.38 9.86
N LYS A 127 39.26 -1.02 11.13
CA LYS A 127 40.53 -1.36 11.81
C LYS A 127 40.53 -2.71 12.52
N PHE A 128 39.37 -3.40 12.53
CA PHE A 128 39.18 -4.70 13.17
C PHE A 128 38.45 -5.66 12.20
N ASN A 129 38.48 -6.92 12.53
CA ASN A 129 37.71 -7.93 11.82
C ASN A 129 36.31 -7.99 12.43
N PRO A 130 35.25 -7.78 11.63
CA PRO A 130 33.89 -7.84 12.13
C PRO A 130 33.51 -9.30 12.44
N THR A 131 32.87 -9.52 13.59
CA THR A 131 32.26 -10.80 13.96
C THR A 131 30.80 -10.85 13.59
N GLU A 132 30.14 -9.67 13.60
CA GLU A 132 28.74 -9.56 13.19
C GLU A 132 28.53 -8.33 12.30
N LEU A 133 27.52 -8.46 11.44
CA LEU A 133 26.96 -7.40 10.62
C LEU A 133 25.46 -7.28 10.91
N ILE A 134 25.03 -6.10 11.31
CA ILE A 134 23.61 -5.79 11.52
C ILE A 134 23.19 -4.77 10.48
N LEU A 135 22.14 -5.11 9.72
CA LEU A 135 21.54 -4.26 8.72
C LEU A 135 20.19 -3.75 9.21
N TYR A 136 20.08 -2.45 9.44
CA TYR A 136 18.81 -1.77 9.70
C TYR A 136 18.24 -1.30 8.38
N CYS A 137 17.00 -1.71 8.08
CA CYS A 137 16.35 -1.45 6.80
C CYS A 137 15.20 -0.45 6.94
N LYS A 138 14.97 0.36 5.91
CA LYS A 138 13.86 1.33 5.85
C LYS A 138 12.48 0.66 5.72
N ASP A 139 12.44 -0.60 5.31
CA ASP A 139 11.25 -1.46 5.29
C ASP A 139 10.98 -2.17 6.64
N LEU A 140 11.59 -1.70 7.70
CA LEU A 140 11.41 -2.14 9.09
C LEU A 140 12.06 -3.50 9.42
N ARG A 141 12.90 -4.06 8.56
CA ARG A 141 13.69 -5.26 8.88
C ARG A 141 14.94 -4.91 9.67
N ILE A 142 15.27 -5.76 10.66
CA ILE A 142 16.62 -5.88 11.20
C ILE A 142 17.16 -7.25 10.80
N ILE A 143 18.31 -7.29 10.16
CA ILE A 143 18.91 -8.54 9.70
C ILE A 143 20.32 -8.63 10.27
N ARG A 144 20.61 -9.75 10.92
CA ARG A 144 21.89 -10.00 11.57
C ARG A 144 22.61 -11.16 10.89
N PHE A 145 23.87 -10.94 10.55
CA PHE A 145 24.77 -11.94 10.02
C PHE A 145 25.99 -12.11 10.95
N CYS A 146 26.35 -13.36 11.23
CA CYS A 146 27.53 -13.72 11.99
C CYS A 146 28.59 -14.34 11.10
N PHE A 147 29.84 -13.99 11.34
CA PHE A 147 31.00 -14.42 10.55
C PHE A 147 31.86 -15.46 11.29
N ASP A 148 31.24 -16.36 12.05
CA ASP A 148 31.89 -17.34 12.92
C ASP A 148 32.89 -18.22 12.13
N GLU A 149 32.49 -18.66 10.94
CA GLU A 149 33.28 -19.51 10.06
C GLU A 149 33.76 -18.80 8.78
N ALA A 150 33.34 -17.57 8.56
CA ALA A 150 33.76 -16.80 7.40
C ALA A 150 35.20 -16.29 7.57
N GLY A 151 35.99 -16.29 6.48
CA GLY A 151 37.32 -15.69 6.51
C GLY A 151 37.27 -14.21 6.90
N PRO A 152 38.10 -13.74 7.87
CA PRO A 152 38.00 -12.37 8.42
C PRO A 152 38.20 -11.27 7.36
N GLU A 153 39.01 -11.51 6.34
CA GLU A 153 39.20 -10.57 5.23
C GLU A 153 37.97 -10.52 4.30
N SER A 154 37.27 -11.64 4.07
CA SER A 154 36.06 -11.68 3.28
C SER A 154 34.93 -10.99 4.00
N ALA A 155 34.76 -11.24 5.31
CA ALA A 155 33.81 -10.54 6.16
C ALA A 155 34.02 -9.02 6.13
N LYS A 156 35.26 -8.58 6.28
CA LYS A 156 35.62 -7.16 6.24
C LYS A 156 35.30 -6.52 4.88
N LYS A 157 35.68 -7.20 3.78
CA LYS A 157 35.45 -6.70 2.42
C LYS A 157 33.98 -6.59 2.09
N VAL A 158 33.16 -7.58 2.45
CA VAL A 158 31.71 -7.54 2.17
C VAL A 158 31.02 -6.46 2.99
N CYS A 159 31.38 -6.26 4.28
CA CYS A 159 30.82 -5.18 5.10
C CYS A 159 31.16 -3.79 4.52
N LEU A 160 32.42 -3.58 4.10
CA LEU A 160 32.84 -2.32 3.48
C LEU A 160 32.16 -2.08 2.13
N ALA A 161 31.99 -3.13 1.32
CA ALA A 161 31.27 -3.03 0.06
C ALA A 161 29.80 -2.63 0.26
N ILE A 162 29.10 -3.28 1.19
CA ILE A 162 27.70 -2.94 1.54
C ILE A 162 27.63 -1.48 2.00
N ALA A 163 28.51 -1.05 2.90
CA ALA A 163 28.53 0.33 3.39
C ALA A 163 28.82 1.34 2.26
N HIS A 164 29.75 1.04 1.35
CA HIS A 164 30.08 1.91 0.24
C HIS A 164 28.92 2.07 -0.74
N TYR A 165 28.37 0.95 -1.24
CA TYR A 165 27.32 0.96 -2.26
C TYR A 165 25.94 1.38 -1.73
N SER A 166 25.72 1.32 -0.40
CA SER A 166 24.51 1.86 0.22
C SER A 166 24.56 3.40 0.44
N HIS A 167 25.69 4.06 0.13
CA HIS A 167 25.87 5.51 0.24
C HIS A 167 26.36 6.08 -1.09
N PRO A 168 25.56 6.06 -2.16
CA PRO A 168 25.96 6.59 -3.44
C PRO A 168 26.19 8.10 -3.36
N ALA A 169 27.28 8.57 -3.96
CA ALA A 169 27.59 10.00 -4.01
C ALA A 169 26.70 10.77 -5.01
N ASP A 170 26.17 10.08 -6.01
CA ASP A 170 25.35 10.66 -7.07
C ASP A 170 24.18 9.72 -7.43
N LEU A 171 23.08 10.30 -7.90
CA LEU A 171 21.90 9.58 -8.35
C LEU A 171 22.22 8.63 -9.53
N GLN A 172 23.12 9.03 -10.42
CA GLN A 172 23.54 8.24 -11.57
C GLN A 172 24.30 6.96 -11.19
N LEU A 173 24.77 6.84 -9.94
CA LEU A 173 25.40 5.63 -9.40
C LEU A 173 24.39 4.59 -8.92
N LEU A 174 23.12 4.93 -8.86
CA LEU A 174 22.08 3.95 -8.53
C LEU A 174 21.92 2.94 -9.65
N PHE A 175 21.65 1.69 -9.25
CA PHE A 175 21.51 0.57 -10.18
C PHE A 175 20.53 0.82 -11.33
N GLY A 176 19.52 1.68 -11.09
CA GLY A 176 18.59 2.09 -12.12
C GLY A 176 19.26 2.59 -13.41
N PHE A 177 20.40 3.25 -13.32
CA PHE A 177 21.15 3.77 -14.46
C PHE A 177 22.04 2.71 -15.14
N GLU A 178 22.40 1.64 -14.44
CA GLU A 178 23.16 0.50 -14.96
C GLU A 178 22.28 -0.65 -15.47
N TYR A 179 20.99 -0.65 -15.11
CA TYR A 179 20.06 -1.71 -15.50
C TYR A 179 19.86 -1.79 -17.01
N GLN A 180 20.18 -2.95 -17.60
CA GLN A 180 20.13 -3.21 -19.05
C GLN A 180 18.86 -3.97 -19.50
N GLY A 181 17.89 -4.16 -18.62
CA GLY A 181 16.62 -4.82 -18.94
C GLY A 181 15.79 -4.05 -19.98
N ARG A 182 14.65 -4.57 -20.37
CA ARG A 182 13.71 -4.18 -21.46
C ARG A 182 13.47 -2.68 -21.78
N ARG A 183 14.40 -1.76 -21.46
CA ARG A 183 14.19 -0.32 -21.51
C ARG A 183 14.15 0.28 -22.90
N TYR A 184 14.73 -0.39 -23.91
CA TYR A 184 14.97 0.21 -25.23
C TYR A 184 14.05 -0.29 -26.35
N HIS A 185 13.52 -1.51 -26.27
CA HIS A 185 12.81 -2.12 -27.41
C HIS A 185 11.31 -1.87 -27.47
N ASP A 186 10.64 -1.67 -26.33
CA ASP A 186 9.16 -1.65 -26.31
C ASP A 186 8.54 -0.28 -26.61
N TYR A 187 9.29 0.81 -26.59
CA TYR A 187 8.73 2.16 -26.66
C TYR A 187 8.55 2.67 -28.11
N LYS A 188 9.41 2.28 -29.06
CA LYS A 188 9.31 2.69 -30.46
C LYS A 188 8.16 2.00 -31.21
N GLU A 189 7.92 0.72 -30.98
CA GLU A 189 6.82 0.00 -31.63
C GLU A 189 5.45 0.53 -31.22
N LYS A 190 5.30 1.06 -30.00
CA LYS A 190 4.03 1.55 -29.44
C LYS A 190 3.61 2.92 -29.96
N ARG A 191 4.53 3.77 -30.42
CA ARG A 191 4.25 5.12 -30.91
C ARG A 191 3.87 5.19 -32.39
N VAL A 192 4.31 4.24 -33.20
CA VAL A 192 4.15 4.30 -34.66
C VAL A 192 2.77 3.80 -35.13
N ASN A 193 2.10 2.93 -34.41
CA ASN A 193 0.91 2.26 -34.91
C ASN A 193 -0.44 2.76 -34.37
N GLY A 194 -0.48 3.82 -33.55
CA GLY A 194 -1.77 4.41 -33.08
C GLY A 194 -2.75 3.46 -32.39
N SER A 195 -2.42 2.19 -32.32
CA SER A 195 -3.21 1.17 -31.62
C SER A 195 -2.64 0.98 -30.23
N THR A 196 -3.46 1.22 -29.21
CA THR A 196 -3.14 0.85 -27.81
C THR A 196 -2.76 -0.62 -27.78
N PRO A 197 -1.52 -0.98 -27.39
CA PRO A 197 -1.15 -2.37 -27.27
C PRO A 197 -2.02 -3.02 -26.19
N ARG A 198 -2.50 -4.22 -26.45
CA ARG A 198 -3.09 -5.08 -25.41
C ARG A 198 -2.01 -5.29 -24.35
N GLY A 199 -2.02 -4.48 -23.28
CA GLY A 199 -1.03 -4.48 -22.19
C GLY A 199 -0.33 -3.13 -21.97
N GLY A 200 -0.78 -2.03 -22.58
CA GLY A 200 -0.32 -0.67 -22.29
C GLY A 200 -0.72 -0.22 -20.88
N LEU A 201 0.15 0.59 -20.27
CA LEU A 201 -0.10 1.21 -18.97
C LEU A 201 -1.46 1.92 -18.99
N GLN A 202 -2.40 1.50 -18.16
CA GLN A 202 -3.74 2.11 -18.09
C GLN A 202 -3.71 3.40 -17.26
N THR A 203 -2.69 3.58 -16.44
CA THR A 203 -2.56 4.71 -15.51
C THR A 203 -2.07 5.95 -16.27
N PRO A 204 -2.80 7.08 -16.22
CA PRO A 204 -2.33 8.35 -16.77
C PRO A 204 -1.07 8.80 -16.03
N VAL A 205 -0.09 9.30 -16.76
CA VAL A 205 1.17 9.82 -16.18
C VAL A 205 1.22 11.35 -16.11
N PHE A 206 0.23 12.04 -16.68
CA PHE A 206 0.06 13.51 -16.65
C PHE A 206 1.24 14.32 -17.22
N ASN A 207 2.01 13.71 -18.09
CA ASN A 207 3.10 14.39 -18.82
C ASN A 207 2.66 15.01 -20.15
N CYS A 208 1.38 14.96 -20.48
CA CYS A 208 0.81 15.54 -21.67
C CYS A 208 -0.54 16.22 -21.36
N SER A 209 -0.93 17.18 -22.18
CA SER A 209 -2.17 17.94 -22.00
C SER A 209 -3.42 17.05 -22.03
N SER A 210 -3.39 15.98 -22.83
CA SER A 210 -4.55 15.08 -22.98
C SER A 210 -4.95 14.35 -21.71
N ASP A 211 -4.01 14.04 -20.81
CA ASP A 211 -4.32 13.43 -19.51
C ASP A 211 -5.07 14.42 -18.61
N TRP A 212 -4.61 15.67 -18.58
CA TRP A 212 -5.27 16.74 -17.85
C TRP A 212 -6.65 17.08 -18.43
N ASP A 213 -6.81 17.12 -19.75
CA ASP A 213 -8.11 17.34 -20.40
C ASP A 213 -9.11 16.23 -20.07
N ARG A 214 -8.65 14.98 -20.01
CA ARG A 214 -9.49 13.85 -19.58
C ARG A 214 -9.94 13.99 -18.13
N GLU A 215 -9.06 14.46 -17.26
CA GLU A 215 -9.37 14.63 -15.84
C GLU A 215 -10.35 15.80 -15.62
N ILE A 216 -10.16 16.92 -16.29
CA ILE A 216 -11.12 18.06 -16.30
C ILE A 216 -12.51 17.58 -16.75
N LYS A 217 -12.59 16.83 -17.85
CA LYS A 217 -13.84 16.30 -18.37
C LYS A 217 -14.49 15.28 -17.44
N ARG A 218 -13.67 14.40 -16.83
CA ARG A 218 -14.14 13.39 -15.88
C ARG A 218 -14.80 14.01 -14.65
N THR A 219 -14.22 15.09 -14.12
CA THR A 219 -14.69 15.81 -12.93
C THR A 219 -15.73 16.89 -13.23
N GLY A 220 -15.97 17.20 -14.53
CA GLY A 220 -16.93 18.22 -14.94
C GLY A 220 -16.45 19.65 -14.67
N ALA A 221 -15.15 19.89 -14.61
CA ALA A 221 -14.54 21.19 -14.28
C ALA A 221 -14.56 22.16 -15.48
N SER A 222 -15.74 22.60 -15.92
CA SER A 222 -15.93 23.43 -17.12
C SER A 222 -15.34 24.84 -17.04
N GLY A 223 -15.14 25.37 -15.84
CA GLY A 223 -14.54 26.69 -15.60
C GLY A 223 -13.02 26.70 -15.62
N TRP A 224 -12.37 25.56 -15.91
CA TRP A 224 -10.93 25.36 -15.85
C TRP A 224 -10.36 25.01 -17.22
N ARG A 225 -9.10 25.29 -17.43
CA ARG A 225 -8.39 24.99 -18.69
C ARG A 225 -7.00 24.43 -18.44
N VAL A 226 -6.50 23.60 -19.33
CA VAL A 226 -5.10 23.21 -19.37
C VAL A 226 -4.26 24.38 -19.90
N CYS A 227 -3.12 24.61 -19.29
CA CYS A 227 -2.20 25.69 -19.62
C CYS A 227 -0.79 25.15 -19.72
N SER A 228 -0.04 25.56 -20.75
CA SER A 228 1.36 25.16 -21.01
C SER A 228 2.37 26.27 -20.67
N ILE A 229 2.02 27.18 -19.75
CA ILE A 229 2.91 28.31 -19.40
C ILE A 229 4.26 27.88 -18.83
N ASN A 230 4.31 26.66 -18.29
CA ASN A 230 5.52 26.07 -17.73
C ASN A 230 6.24 25.13 -18.71
N GLU A 231 5.96 25.23 -20.00
CA GLU A 231 6.66 24.46 -21.03
C GLU A 231 8.18 24.64 -20.88
N ASN A 232 8.96 23.56 -21.02
CA ASN A 232 10.39 23.51 -20.71
C ASN A 232 10.76 23.89 -19.26
N TYR A 233 9.79 23.92 -18.35
CA TYR A 233 9.98 24.31 -16.95
C TYR A 233 10.52 25.74 -16.76
N ASP A 234 10.12 26.66 -17.63
CA ASP A 234 10.66 28.02 -17.68
C ASP A 234 10.22 28.87 -16.48
N ILE A 235 9.06 28.59 -15.89
CA ILE A 235 8.53 29.37 -14.76
C ILE A 235 8.97 28.73 -13.44
N SER A 236 8.52 27.53 -13.16
CA SER A 236 8.85 26.80 -11.92
C SER A 236 9.49 25.46 -12.24
N PRO A 237 10.67 25.16 -11.66
CA PRO A 237 11.37 23.89 -11.90
C PRO A 237 10.68 22.71 -11.20
N SER A 238 9.81 22.95 -10.24
CA SER A 238 9.14 21.94 -9.45
C SER A 238 7.72 21.61 -9.93
N LEU A 239 7.15 22.41 -10.85
CA LEU A 239 5.84 22.17 -11.46
C LEU A 239 5.96 21.37 -12.75
N PRO A 240 4.89 20.66 -13.18
CA PRO A 240 4.84 20.03 -14.51
C PRO A 240 4.72 21.07 -15.63
N GLU A 241 5.02 20.66 -16.86
CA GLU A 241 4.90 21.54 -18.04
C GLU A 241 3.45 21.96 -18.32
N TYR A 242 2.49 21.06 -18.05
CA TYR A 242 1.07 21.31 -18.20
C TYR A 242 0.42 21.42 -16.83
N ILE A 243 -0.30 22.51 -16.60
CA ILE A 243 -1.03 22.78 -15.35
C ILE A 243 -2.47 23.14 -15.66
N VAL A 244 -3.37 22.95 -14.69
CA VAL A 244 -4.76 23.37 -14.82
C VAL A 244 -5.01 24.62 -14.00
N VAL A 245 -5.58 25.63 -14.64
CA VAL A 245 -5.78 26.96 -14.07
C VAL A 245 -7.20 27.45 -14.36
N PRO A 246 -7.71 28.46 -13.58
CA PRO A 246 -8.99 29.07 -13.87
C PRO A 246 -9.05 29.62 -15.31
N GLY A 247 -10.10 29.30 -16.05
CA GLY A 247 -10.26 29.74 -17.43
C GLY A 247 -10.26 31.29 -17.62
N SER A 248 -10.57 32.01 -16.54
CA SER A 248 -10.60 33.50 -16.56
C SER A 248 -9.23 34.17 -16.37
N LEU A 249 -8.17 33.39 -16.01
CA LEU A 249 -6.82 33.92 -15.86
C LEU A 249 -6.05 33.83 -17.19
N ALA A 250 -5.45 34.97 -17.62
CA ALA A 250 -4.58 35.01 -18.78
C ALA A 250 -3.17 34.49 -18.44
N ASP A 251 -2.48 33.93 -19.44
CA ASP A 251 -1.14 33.37 -19.24
C ASP A 251 -0.12 34.44 -18.81
N GLN A 252 -0.25 35.68 -19.30
CA GLN A 252 0.60 36.78 -18.88
C GLN A 252 0.40 37.16 -17.40
N ASP A 253 -0.83 37.11 -16.91
CA ASP A 253 -1.13 37.31 -15.49
C ASP A 253 -0.51 36.22 -14.62
N LEU A 254 -0.62 34.98 -15.03
CA LEU A 254 -0.02 33.83 -14.34
C LEU A 254 1.51 33.93 -14.28
N LYS A 255 2.17 34.31 -15.38
CA LYS A 255 3.62 34.56 -15.41
C LYS A 255 4.03 35.67 -14.44
N HIS A 256 3.25 36.74 -14.39
CA HIS A 256 3.50 37.83 -13.45
C HIS A 256 3.27 37.41 -12.01
N TYR A 257 2.18 36.66 -11.73
CA TYR A 257 1.87 36.23 -10.36
C TYR A 257 2.87 35.20 -9.85
N SER A 258 3.41 34.35 -10.71
CA SER A 258 4.39 33.33 -10.30
C SER A 258 5.58 33.93 -9.53
N LEU A 259 5.99 35.15 -9.86
CA LEU A 259 7.11 35.84 -9.20
C LEU A 259 6.91 36.08 -7.70
N PHE A 260 5.68 36.02 -7.24
CA PHE A 260 5.33 36.33 -5.84
C PHE A 260 5.11 35.06 -5.00
N PHE A 261 5.07 33.88 -5.62
CA PHE A 261 4.93 32.59 -4.93
C PHE A 261 6.29 31.98 -4.63
N ALA A 262 6.38 31.23 -3.52
CA ALA A 262 7.53 30.41 -3.22
C ALA A 262 7.79 29.44 -4.39
N ASP A 263 9.06 29.29 -4.78
CA ASP A 263 9.50 28.51 -5.95
C ASP A 263 8.71 28.81 -7.25
N LYS A 264 8.13 30.02 -7.34
CA LYS A 264 7.26 30.46 -8.45
C LYS A 264 6.09 29.51 -8.73
N ARG A 265 5.63 28.80 -7.73
CA ARG A 265 4.54 27.82 -7.84
C ARG A 265 3.19 28.53 -7.79
N VAL A 266 2.62 28.74 -8.96
CA VAL A 266 1.26 29.28 -9.11
C VAL A 266 0.22 28.30 -8.57
N PRO A 267 -0.98 28.77 -8.18
CA PRO A 267 -2.04 27.88 -7.73
C PRO A 267 -2.41 26.83 -8.77
N LEU A 268 -2.49 25.56 -8.32
CA LEU A 268 -2.81 24.40 -9.13
C LEU A 268 -4.19 23.85 -8.78
N TRP A 269 -4.96 23.54 -9.80
CA TRP A 269 -6.19 22.79 -9.64
C TRP A 269 -5.87 21.31 -9.35
N CYS A 270 -6.54 20.75 -8.33
CA CYS A 270 -6.44 19.33 -7.99
C CYS A 270 -7.66 18.53 -8.49
N TRP A 271 -8.87 19.05 -8.23
CA TRP A 271 -10.09 18.31 -8.47
C TRP A 271 -11.33 19.21 -8.37
N ASN A 272 -12.43 18.76 -8.99
CA ASN A 272 -13.74 19.41 -8.89
C ASN A 272 -14.79 18.48 -8.32
N HIS A 273 -15.53 18.99 -7.35
CA HIS A 273 -16.72 18.36 -6.83
C HIS A 273 -17.89 18.47 -7.82
N PRO A 274 -18.82 17.50 -7.90
CA PRO A 274 -20.00 17.58 -8.79
C PRO A 274 -20.92 18.80 -8.59
N ASN A 275 -20.86 19.46 -7.43
CA ASN A 275 -21.57 20.72 -7.18
C ASN A 275 -20.91 21.95 -7.83
N GLY A 276 -19.70 21.80 -8.37
CA GLY A 276 -18.92 22.87 -8.99
C GLY A 276 -17.79 23.42 -8.14
N SER A 277 -17.71 23.06 -6.84
CA SER A 277 -16.63 23.50 -5.95
C SER A 277 -15.30 22.87 -6.38
N ALA A 278 -14.23 23.66 -6.34
CA ALA A 278 -12.91 23.21 -6.72
C ALA A 278 -12.00 23.02 -5.48
N LEU A 279 -11.16 22.03 -5.53
CA LEU A 279 -10.00 21.86 -4.66
C LEU A 279 -8.77 22.38 -5.42
N VAL A 280 -8.08 23.33 -4.82
CA VAL A 280 -6.90 24.00 -5.37
C VAL A 280 -5.78 23.95 -4.34
N ARG A 281 -4.56 23.89 -4.76
CA ARG A 281 -3.37 23.95 -3.90
C ARG A 281 -2.46 25.09 -4.35
N MET A 282 -1.73 25.69 -3.42
CA MET A 282 -0.78 26.76 -3.73
C MET A 282 0.34 26.85 -2.70
N ALA A 283 1.48 27.39 -3.15
CA ALA A 283 2.56 27.81 -2.28
C ALA A 283 2.23 29.15 -1.57
N SER A 284 2.98 29.47 -0.53
CA SER A 284 2.87 30.75 0.17
C SER A 284 3.35 31.90 -0.70
N ILE A 285 2.74 33.06 -0.50
CA ILE A 285 3.17 34.31 -1.16
C ILE A 285 4.31 34.92 -0.34
N ILE A 286 5.45 35.16 -1.01
CA ILE A 286 6.71 35.55 -0.38
C ILE A 286 6.61 36.99 0.21
N ASP A 287 5.90 37.89 -0.47
CA ASP A 287 5.76 39.28 -0.04
C ASP A 287 4.42 39.49 0.69
N PRO A 288 4.45 39.71 2.02
CA PRO A 288 3.23 39.92 2.80
C PRO A 288 2.45 41.18 2.39
N LEU A 289 3.14 42.20 1.85
CA LEU A 289 2.49 43.44 1.41
C LEU A 289 1.65 43.23 0.14
N GLN A 290 2.07 42.34 -0.70
CA GLN A 290 1.37 41.99 -1.95
C GLN A 290 0.38 40.82 -1.75
N GLN A 291 0.50 40.07 -0.66
CA GLN A 291 -0.29 38.86 -0.39
C GLN A 291 -1.78 39.15 -0.59
N LYS A 292 -2.34 40.13 0.08
CA LYS A 292 -3.78 40.43 0.04
C LYS A 292 -4.28 40.75 -1.37
N LYS A 293 -3.47 41.45 -2.18
CA LYS A 293 -3.82 41.82 -3.55
C LYS A 293 -3.89 40.63 -4.50
N TYR A 294 -2.89 39.72 -4.42
CA TYR A 294 -2.82 38.55 -5.30
C TYR A 294 -3.80 37.47 -4.87
N GLU A 295 -3.95 37.25 -3.57
CA GLU A 295 -4.99 36.37 -3.04
C GLU A 295 -6.37 36.77 -3.54
N GLN A 296 -6.73 38.04 -3.44
CA GLN A 296 -8.03 38.50 -3.89
C GLN A 296 -8.27 38.26 -5.39
N ARG A 297 -7.26 38.43 -6.23
CA ARG A 297 -7.35 38.15 -7.67
C ARG A 297 -7.54 36.67 -7.96
N ILE A 298 -6.78 35.82 -7.28
CA ILE A 298 -6.88 34.36 -7.40
C ILE A 298 -8.26 33.88 -6.92
N PHE A 299 -8.71 34.34 -5.77
CA PHE A 299 -10.03 34.02 -5.23
C PHE A 299 -11.13 34.41 -6.18
N THR A 300 -11.04 35.62 -6.75
CA THR A 300 -12.00 36.08 -7.77
C THR A 300 -12.00 35.19 -9.00
N ALA A 301 -10.85 34.71 -9.46
CA ALA A 301 -10.76 33.83 -10.61
C ALA A 301 -11.37 32.45 -10.32
N ILE A 302 -11.11 31.90 -9.14
CA ILE A 302 -11.68 30.62 -8.69
C ILE A 302 -13.20 30.75 -8.50
N THR A 303 -13.68 31.85 -7.88
CA THR A 303 -15.12 32.14 -7.77
C THR A 303 -15.80 32.17 -9.14
N LYS A 304 -15.16 32.78 -10.13
CA LYS A 304 -15.68 32.82 -11.52
C LYS A 304 -15.71 31.43 -12.19
N SER A 305 -14.81 30.53 -11.79
CA SER A 305 -14.79 29.16 -12.32
C SER A 305 -15.89 28.29 -11.73
N HIS A 306 -16.51 28.71 -10.62
CA HIS A 306 -17.64 28.01 -10.02
C HIS A 306 -18.96 28.39 -10.72
N PRO A 307 -19.81 27.42 -11.14
CA PRO A 307 -21.05 27.73 -11.85
C PRO A 307 -21.98 28.68 -11.11
N GLN A 308 -22.04 28.58 -9.78
CA GLN A 308 -22.88 29.42 -8.90
C GLN A 308 -22.11 30.56 -8.25
N ARG A 309 -20.83 30.78 -8.62
CA ARG A 309 -19.95 31.78 -8.02
C ARG A 309 -19.88 31.71 -6.50
N SER A 310 -19.75 30.51 -5.98
CA SER A 310 -19.68 30.25 -4.55
C SER A 310 -18.40 30.78 -3.92
N ASP A 311 -18.38 30.85 -2.59
CA ASP A 311 -17.26 31.34 -1.79
C ASP A 311 -16.00 30.48 -1.97
N VAL A 312 -14.84 31.10 -1.72
CA VAL A 312 -13.54 30.47 -1.70
C VAL A 312 -12.95 30.57 -0.29
N VAL A 313 -12.57 29.43 0.26
CA VAL A 313 -11.97 29.32 1.60
C VAL A 313 -10.51 28.95 1.45
N ARG A 314 -9.63 29.64 2.19
CA ARG A 314 -8.22 29.26 2.31
C ARG A 314 -7.99 28.43 3.55
N SER A 315 -7.26 27.33 3.42
CA SER A 315 -6.77 26.49 4.51
C SER A 315 -5.25 26.51 4.53
N ASP A 316 -4.69 27.11 5.56
CA ASP A 316 -3.25 27.20 5.82
C ASP A 316 -2.80 25.95 6.58
N LEU A 317 -2.13 25.01 5.90
CA LEU A 317 -1.77 23.71 6.46
C LEU A 317 -0.64 23.83 7.49
N ASP A 318 0.32 24.72 7.27
CA ASP A 318 1.45 24.92 8.20
C ASP A 318 1.00 25.36 9.59
N LYS A 319 -0.16 26.00 9.66
CA LYS A 319 -0.76 26.43 10.92
C LYS A 319 -1.45 25.29 11.69
N TYR A 320 -2.01 24.31 11.00
CA TYR A 320 -2.92 23.32 11.61
C TYR A 320 -2.33 21.92 11.71
N LEU A 321 -1.28 21.62 10.93
CA LEU A 321 -0.69 20.29 10.83
C LEU A 321 0.77 20.32 11.30
N PRO A 322 1.32 19.14 11.72
CA PRO A 322 2.72 19.05 12.11
C PRO A 322 3.64 19.28 10.90
N ASN A 323 4.81 19.88 11.16
CA ASN A 323 5.83 20.08 10.15
C ASN A 323 6.54 18.75 9.79
N ILE A 324 7.34 18.78 8.73
CA ILE A 324 8.05 17.60 8.22
C ILE A 324 8.99 16.96 9.25
N GLN A 325 9.63 17.78 10.11
CA GLN A 325 10.55 17.30 11.14
C GLN A 325 9.79 16.61 12.31
N ASP A 326 8.63 17.15 12.69
CA ASP A 326 7.77 16.52 13.70
C ASP A 326 7.29 15.14 13.24
N ILE A 327 6.91 15.03 11.95
CA ILE A 327 6.48 13.78 11.32
C ILE A 327 7.64 12.77 11.31
N GLN A 328 8.85 13.20 10.94
CA GLN A 328 10.04 12.35 10.97
C GLN A 328 10.33 11.84 12.38
N ASN A 329 10.29 12.74 13.38
CA ASN A 329 10.54 12.36 14.77
C ASN A 329 9.51 11.34 15.30
N ALA A 330 8.25 11.51 14.93
CA ALA A 330 7.19 10.56 15.29
C ALA A 330 7.40 9.19 14.63
N PHE A 331 7.80 9.18 13.36
CA PHE A 331 8.09 7.94 12.64
C PHE A 331 9.29 7.20 13.21
N VAL A 332 10.37 7.90 13.52
CA VAL A 332 11.55 7.29 14.14
C VAL A 332 11.18 6.62 15.47
N LYS A 333 10.36 7.30 16.30
CA LYS A 333 9.90 6.73 17.58
C LYS A 333 9.05 5.49 17.40
N ILE A 334 8.00 5.55 16.54
CA ILE A 334 7.13 4.37 16.34
C ILE A 334 7.89 3.21 15.71
N ARG A 335 8.82 3.50 14.82
CA ARG A 335 9.68 2.49 14.23
C ARG A 335 10.57 1.81 15.29
N GLN A 336 11.19 2.55 16.18
CA GLN A 336 11.98 2.00 17.29
C GLN A 336 11.17 1.06 18.18
N ILE A 337 9.88 1.34 18.36
CA ILE A 337 8.97 0.49 19.13
C ILE A 337 8.57 -0.78 18.38
N CYS A 338 8.33 -0.66 17.06
CA CYS A 338 7.82 -1.75 16.24
C CYS A 338 8.92 -2.63 15.65
N VAL A 339 10.12 -2.09 15.45
CA VAL A 339 11.28 -2.83 14.96
C VAL A 339 12.03 -3.36 16.17
N ILE A 340 11.59 -4.51 16.67
CA ILE A 340 12.19 -5.18 17.83
C ILE A 340 13.41 -5.96 17.33
N ASP A 341 14.58 -5.66 17.89
CA ASP A 341 15.74 -6.53 17.75
C ASP A 341 15.53 -7.74 18.66
N PRO A 342 15.37 -8.96 18.13
CA PRO A 342 15.11 -10.14 18.96
C PRO A 342 16.25 -10.46 19.93
N PHE A 343 17.39 -9.79 19.81
CA PHE A 343 18.56 -9.94 20.66
C PHE A 343 18.69 -8.83 21.73
N GLU A 344 17.70 -7.93 21.83
CA GLU A 344 17.64 -6.87 22.85
C GLU A 344 16.38 -7.03 23.70
N GLU A 345 16.46 -6.68 25.00
CA GLU A 345 15.30 -6.72 25.87
C GLU A 345 14.24 -5.72 25.44
N SER A 346 12.97 -6.16 25.36
CA SER A 346 11.85 -5.32 24.94
C SER A 346 11.24 -4.57 26.15
N GLU A 347 10.77 -3.35 25.92
CA GLU A 347 10.07 -2.58 26.94
C GLU A 347 8.68 -3.13 27.25
N GLU A 348 8.34 -3.28 28.54
CA GLU A 348 7.04 -3.79 29.01
C GLU A 348 5.85 -2.85 28.70
N ARG A 349 6.09 -1.58 28.31
CA ARG A 349 5.07 -0.54 28.16
C ARG A 349 4.74 -0.20 26.69
N TRP A 350 4.60 -1.20 25.87
CA TRP A 350 4.44 -1.05 24.41
C TRP A 350 3.31 -0.11 23.99
N LEU A 351 2.09 -0.20 24.59
CA LEU A 351 0.95 0.65 24.21
C LEU A 351 1.19 2.12 24.53
N SER A 352 1.73 2.44 25.71
CA SER A 352 2.04 3.83 26.04
C SER A 352 3.19 4.40 25.21
N SER A 353 4.13 3.56 24.79
CA SER A 353 5.21 3.94 23.90
C SER A 353 4.69 4.28 22.50
N ILE A 354 3.71 3.51 21.96
CA ILE A 354 3.02 3.85 20.69
C ILE A 354 2.34 5.22 20.80
N GLU A 355 1.60 5.48 21.87
CA GLU A 355 0.94 6.76 22.09
C GLU A 355 1.96 7.91 22.17
N ASN A 356 3.05 7.73 22.93
CA ASN A 356 4.13 8.70 23.06
C ASN A 356 4.90 8.97 21.76
N SER A 357 4.83 8.08 20.77
CA SER A 357 5.40 8.32 19.45
C SER A 357 4.70 9.46 18.70
N ARG A 358 3.43 9.74 19.00
CA ARG A 358 2.54 10.70 18.35
C ARG A 358 2.20 10.36 16.91
N TRP A 359 2.62 9.21 16.36
CA TRP A 359 2.35 8.85 14.97
C TRP A 359 0.86 8.75 14.68
N LEU A 360 0.11 8.00 15.50
CA LEU A 360 -1.34 7.86 15.33
C LEU A 360 -2.10 9.17 15.58
N GLU A 361 -1.56 10.06 16.43
CA GLU A 361 -2.08 11.42 16.60
C GLU A 361 -1.99 12.21 15.29
N TYR A 362 -0.85 12.13 14.60
CA TYR A 362 -0.66 12.82 13.32
C TYR A 362 -1.52 12.22 12.22
N VAL A 363 -1.60 10.90 12.10
CA VAL A 363 -2.55 10.22 11.19
C VAL A 363 -3.98 10.77 11.41
N ARG A 364 -4.40 10.85 12.67
CA ARG A 364 -5.72 11.39 13.04
C ARG A 364 -5.87 12.86 12.68
N ALA A 365 -4.82 13.68 12.88
CA ALA A 365 -4.83 15.10 12.56
C ALA A 365 -5.03 15.35 11.05
N PHE A 366 -4.31 14.61 10.19
CA PHE A 366 -4.47 14.70 8.74
C PHE A 366 -5.85 14.26 8.27
N LEU A 367 -6.36 13.15 8.78
CA LEU A 367 -7.72 12.67 8.47
C LEU A 367 -8.79 13.65 8.92
N LYS A 368 -8.64 14.25 10.12
CA LYS A 368 -9.56 15.26 10.65
C LYS A 368 -9.58 16.49 9.76
N HIS A 369 -8.41 17.05 9.47
CA HIS A 369 -8.30 18.26 8.65
C HIS A 369 -8.85 18.00 7.24
N SER A 370 -8.55 16.86 6.62
CA SER A 370 -9.13 16.47 5.33
C SER A 370 -10.66 16.35 5.38
N SER A 371 -11.23 15.84 6.47
CA SER A 371 -12.69 15.78 6.66
C SER A 371 -13.31 17.18 6.80
N GLU A 372 -12.62 18.12 7.43
CA GLU A 372 -13.04 19.53 7.49
C GLU A 372 -13.06 20.20 6.10
N ILE A 373 -12.06 19.88 5.26
CA ILE A 373 -12.04 20.34 3.86
C ILE A 373 -13.19 19.73 3.05
N VAL A 374 -13.46 18.44 3.24
CA VAL A 374 -14.64 17.75 2.65
C VAL A 374 -15.94 18.47 3.01
N TYR A 375 -16.10 18.87 4.28
CA TYR A 375 -17.27 19.63 4.69
C TYR A 375 -17.37 20.99 3.99
N GLN A 376 -16.28 21.70 3.73
CA GLN A 376 -16.30 22.95 2.97
C GLN A 376 -16.77 22.71 1.51
N LEU A 377 -16.24 21.66 0.86
CA LEU A 377 -16.53 21.34 -0.54
C LEU A 377 -17.95 20.80 -0.73
N ASP A 378 -18.35 19.77 0.03
CA ASP A 378 -19.64 19.09 -0.11
C ASP A 378 -20.75 19.78 0.71
N GLY A 379 -20.49 20.07 1.99
CA GLY A 379 -21.50 20.60 2.92
C GLY A 379 -21.81 22.08 2.71
N LYS A 380 -20.79 22.90 2.36
CA LYS A 380 -20.95 24.36 2.16
C LYS A 380 -20.96 24.77 0.69
N ASN A 381 -20.65 23.87 -0.23
CA ASN A 381 -20.50 24.20 -1.65
C ASN A 381 -19.44 25.31 -1.89
N ALA A 382 -18.39 25.36 -1.08
CA ALA A 382 -17.33 26.34 -1.18
C ALA A 382 -16.07 25.72 -1.83
N SER A 383 -15.42 26.46 -2.72
CA SER A 383 -14.10 26.05 -3.23
C SER A 383 -13.04 26.22 -2.15
N VAL A 384 -12.06 25.35 -2.11
CA VAL A 384 -11.01 25.39 -1.09
C VAL A 384 -9.64 25.50 -1.73
N ILE A 385 -8.82 26.39 -1.17
CA ILE A 385 -7.41 26.54 -1.50
C ILE A 385 -6.60 26.01 -0.32
N LEU A 386 -5.87 24.93 -0.53
CA LEU A 386 -4.86 24.44 0.39
C LEU A 386 -3.60 25.27 0.21
N GLN A 387 -3.05 25.80 1.29
CA GLN A 387 -1.81 26.58 1.28
C GLN A 387 -0.79 25.94 2.21
N GLU A 388 0.43 25.80 1.72
CA GLU A 388 1.62 25.36 2.42
C GLU A 388 2.81 26.22 1.95
N GLU A 389 3.89 26.30 2.72
CA GLU A 389 5.04 27.15 2.41
C GLU A 389 5.55 26.93 0.97
N GLU A 390 5.90 25.68 0.61
CA GLU A 390 6.42 25.33 -0.72
C GLU A 390 5.42 24.57 -1.61
N ASP A 391 4.25 24.18 -1.11
CA ASP A 391 3.25 23.39 -1.83
C ASP A 391 3.75 22.03 -2.34
N ARG A 392 4.61 21.35 -1.60
CA ARG A 392 5.25 20.11 -2.07
C ARG A 392 5.09 18.90 -1.13
N ASP A 393 4.65 19.12 0.10
CA ASP A 393 4.63 18.12 1.18
C ASP A 393 3.22 17.89 1.76
N LEU A 394 2.74 18.75 2.66
CA LEU A 394 1.45 18.60 3.34
C LEU A 394 0.27 18.71 2.37
N ASN A 395 0.38 19.58 1.37
CA ASN A 395 -0.62 19.73 0.32
C ASN A 395 -0.81 18.41 -0.46
N CYS A 396 0.25 17.63 -0.68
CA CYS A 396 0.14 16.31 -1.35
C CYS A 396 -0.71 15.33 -0.54
N ILE A 397 -0.55 15.32 0.79
CA ILE A 397 -1.32 14.43 1.68
C ILE A 397 -2.79 14.85 1.69
N VAL A 398 -3.06 16.11 2.03
CA VAL A 398 -4.43 16.60 2.23
C VAL A 398 -5.22 16.59 0.93
N SER A 399 -4.65 17.05 -0.20
CA SER A 399 -5.33 17.03 -1.49
C SER A 399 -5.70 15.61 -1.91
N SER A 400 -4.79 14.65 -1.70
CA SER A 400 -5.04 13.24 -2.04
C SER A 400 -6.11 12.62 -1.15
N LEU A 401 -6.09 12.87 0.16
CA LEU A 401 -7.08 12.32 1.09
C LEU A 401 -8.49 12.87 0.83
N VAL A 402 -8.61 14.17 0.57
CA VAL A 402 -9.89 14.80 0.23
C VAL A 402 -10.51 14.19 -1.02
N GLN A 403 -9.70 14.00 -2.08
CA GLN A 403 -10.14 13.38 -3.32
C GLN A 403 -10.54 11.92 -3.11
N LEU A 404 -9.75 11.15 -2.33
CA LEU A 404 -10.05 9.76 -2.00
C LEU A 404 -11.37 9.61 -1.23
N MET A 405 -11.67 10.54 -0.30
CA MET A 405 -12.92 10.54 0.48
C MET A 405 -14.13 10.88 -0.38
N LEU A 406 -13.99 11.84 -1.31
CA LEU A 406 -15.11 12.36 -2.12
C LEU A 406 -15.36 11.57 -3.41
N ASP A 407 -14.30 11.06 -4.06
CA ASP A 407 -14.40 10.47 -5.39
C ASP A 407 -14.07 8.98 -5.38
N PRO A 408 -15.07 8.10 -5.64
CA PRO A 408 -14.85 6.65 -5.69
C PRO A 408 -13.89 6.22 -6.81
N HIS A 409 -13.64 7.06 -7.82
CA HIS A 409 -12.65 6.78 -8.84
C HIS A 409 -11.26 6.53 -8.24
N TYR A 410 -10.86 7.34 -7.26
CA TYR A 410 -9.54 7.23 -6.63
C TYR A 410 -9.43 6.07 -5.62
N ARG A 411 -10.50 5.33 -5.40
CA ARG A 411 -10.51 4.07 -4.62
C ARG A 411 -10.41 2.83 -5.50
N SER A 412 -10.39 2.99 -6.83
CA SER A 412 -10.00 1.93 -7.76
C SER A 412 -8.48 1.85 -7.91
N LEU A 413 -7.94 0.71 -8.37
CA LEU A 413 -6.49 0.53 -8.58
C LEU A 413 -5.91 1.60 -9.51
N VAL A 414 -6.47 1.74 -10.69
CA VAL A 414 -6.01 2.72 -11.70
C VAL A 414 -6.23 4.15 -11.22
N GLY A 415 -7.35 4.43 -10.56
CA GLY A 415 -7.64 5.74 -10.02
C GLY A 415 -6.69 6.15 -8.89
N PHE A 416 -6.34 5.22 -8.00
CA PHE A 416 -5.37 5.49 -6.93
C PHE A 416 -3.96 5.76 -7.49
N GLN A 417 -3.53 4.97 -8.46
CA GLN A 417 -2.27 5.19 -9.17
C GLN A 417 -2.26 6.57 -9.86
N SER A 418 -3.36 6.92 -10.51
CA SER A 418 -3.55 8.24 -11.13
C SER A 418 -3.47 9.38 -10.10
N LEU A 419 -4.07 9.19 -8.92
CA LEU A 419 -4.02 10.16 -7.83
C LEU A 419 -2.57 10.41 -7.35
N VAL A 420 -1.83 9.33 -7.09
CA VAL A 420 -0.41 9.43 -6.67
C VAL A 420 0.42 10.07 -7.77
N GLN A 421 0.20 9.70 -9.02
CA GLN A 421 0.92 10.28 -10.15
C GLN A 421 0.67 11.79 -10.28
N LYS A 422 -0.58 12.22 -10.10
CA LYS A 422 -0.99 13.62 -10.22
C LYS A 422 -0.54 14.47 -9.03
N GLU A 423 -0.90 14.05 -7.81
CA GLU A 423 -0.77 14.89 -6.61
C GLU A 423 0.61 14.80 -5.95
N TRP A 424 1.42 13.80 -6.29
CA TRP A 424 2.74 13.59 -5.71
C TRP A 424 3.86 13.75 -6.75
N VAL A 425 3.87 12.92 -7.77
CA VAL A 425 4.97 12.89 -8.75
C VAL A 425 4.97 14.15 -9.61
N MET A 426 3.84 14.45 -10.26
CA MET A 426 3.73 15.63 -11.13
C MET A 426 3.62 16.93 -10.34
N ALA A 427 3.05 16.89 -9.15
CA ALA A 427 3.05 18.03 -8.25
C ALA A 427 4.43 18.38 -7.66
N GLY A 428 5.45 17.53 -7.91
CA GLY A 428 6.83 17.83 -7.56
C GLY A 428 7.20 17.55 -6.10
N HIS A 429 6.55 16.57 -5.46
CA HIS A 429 7.01 16.10 -4.15
C HIS A 429 8.45 15.61 -4.23
N PRO A 430 9.36 16.06 -3.37
CA PRO A 430 10.78 15.79 -3.49
C PRO A 430 11.16 14.40 -2.96
N PHE A 431 10.71 13.33 -3.66
CA PHE A 431 10.92 11.95 -3.21
C PHE A 431 12.39 11.61 -2.95
N LEU A 432 13.33 12.08 -3.79
CA LEU A 432 14.75 11.81 -3.61
C LEU A 432 15.25 12.28 -2.25
N ASP A 433 14.86 13.50 -1.84
CA ASP A 433 15.29 14.11 -0.59
C ASP A 433 14.48 13.55 0.60
N ARG A 434 13.16 13.40 0.46
CA ARG A 434 12.30 12.87 1.53
C ARG A 434 12.56 11.40 1.85
N CYS A 435 12.94 10.59 0.85
CA CYS A 435 13.41 9.21 1.06
C CYS A 435 14.89 9.13 1.42
N ASN A 436 15.64 10.22 1.26
CA ASN A 436 17.07 10.30 1.51
C ASN A 436 17.85 9.15 0.84
N HIS A 437 17.59 8.91 -0.46
CA HIS A 437 18.23 7.81 -1.21
C HIS A 437 19.74 7.94 -1.31
N LEU A 438 20.25 9.17 -1.27
CA LEU A 438 21.68 9.46 -1.34
C LEU A 438 22.33 9.64 0.03
N LYS A 439 21.56 9.63 1.10
CA LYS A 439 22.01 9.85 2.49
C LYS A 439 22.85 11.13 2.66
N ARG A 440 22.45 12.19 1.95
CA ARG A 440 23.16 13.48 1.95
C ARG A 440 22.68 14.41 3.06
N ASN A 441 21.40 14.39 3.36
CA ASN A 441 20.81 15.33 4.31
C ASN A 441 19.67 14.68 5.11
N ASP A 442 19.99 14.22 6.31
CA ASP A 442 19.01 13.58 7.21
C ASP A 442 17.91 14.56 7.68
N LYS A 443 18.12 15.88 7.55
CA LYS A 443 17.11 16.88 7.91
C LYS A 443 15.98 16.99 6.90
N GLU A 444 16.23 16.61 5.66
CA GLU A 444 15.23 16.59 4.59
C GLU A 444 14.43 15.28 4.56
N GLU A 445 14.91 14.26 5.25
CA GLU A 445 14.24 12.97 5.33
C GLU A 445 12.92 13.11 6.12
N SER A 446 11.82 12.68 5.50
CA SER A 446 10.52 12.65 6.15
C SER A 446 9.58 11.63 5.48
N PRO A 447 8.85 10.81 6.27
CA PRO A 447 8.02 9.73 5.76
C PRO A 447 6.62 10.20 5.36
N LEU A 448 6.51 11.33 4.64
CA LEU A 448 5.22 11.93 4.29
C LEU A 448 4.35 11.02 3.44
N PHE A 449 4.95 10.32 2.47
CA PHE A 449 4.23 9.37 1.64
C PHE A 449 3.75 8.16 2.47
N MET A 450 4.54 7.72 3.46
CA MET A 450 4.13 6.66 4.39
C MET A 450 2.97 7.09 5.28
N LEU A 451 3.00 8.34 5.77
CA LEU A 451 1.90 8.91 6.53
C LEU A 451 0.60 8.97 5.70
N PHE A 452 0.73 9.36 4.43
CA PHE A 452 -0.41 9.29 3.49
C PHE A 452 -0.94 7.86 3.33
N LEU A 453 -0.07 6.87 3.10
CA LEU A 453 -0.49 5.48 2.96
C LEU A 453 -1.14 4.93 4.23
N ASP A 454 -0.67 5.32 5.42
CA ASP A 454 -1.31 4.95 6.69
C ASP A 454 -2.70 5.60 6.79
N CYS A 455 -2.84 6.88 6.46
CA CYS A 455 -4.16 7.53 6.40
C CYS A 455 -5.12 6.82 5.42
N VAL A 456 -4.65 6.42 4.24
CA VAL A 456 -5.44 5.64 3.28
C VAL A 456 -5.83 4.28 3.86
N TRP A 457 -4.90 3.61 4.53
CA TRP A 457 -5.17 2.34 5.21
C TRP A 457 -6.23 2.49 6.30
N GLN A 458 -6.22 3.58 7.10
CA GLN A 458 -7.24 3.84 8.11
C GLN A 458 -8.63 3.93 7.50
N VAL A 459 -8.78 4.66 6.38
CA VAL A 459 -10.07 4.78 5.68
C VAL A 459 -10.47 3.42 5.08
N MET A 460 -9.54 2.71 4.46
CA MET A 460 -9.78 1.39 3.89
C MET A 460 -10.14 0.35 4.96
N ASN A 461 -9.49 0.39 6.12
CA ASN A 461 -9.78 -0.51 7.24
C ASN A 461 -11.19 -0.29 7.80
N GLN A 462 -11.70 0.95 7.77
CA GLN A 462 -13.07 1.27 8.19
C GLN A 462 -14.11 0.98 7.09
N TYR A 463 -13.76 1.09 5.81
CA TYR A 463 -14.64 0.93 4.65
C TYR A 463 -14.05 0.01 3.58
N PRO A 464 -13.69 -1.24 3.90
CA PRO A 464 -12.95 -2.10 2.97
C PRO A 464 -13.70 -2.39 1.66
N ALA A 465 -15.02 -2.47 1.66
CA ALA A 465 -15.79 -2.71 0.44
C ALA A 465 -15.81 -1.52 -0.54
N ALA A 466 -15.32 -0.35 -0.12
CA ALA A 466 -15.23 0.83 -0.97
C ALA A 466 -13.93 0.89 -1.80
N PHE A 467 -12.96 0.02 -1.53
CA PHE A 467 -11.65 0.01 -2.17
C PHE A 467 -11.44 -1.23 -3.04
N GLU A 468 -10.97 -1.03 -4.27
CA GLU A 468 -10.64 -2.11 -5.20
C GLU A 468 -9.33 -2.82 -4.82
N PHE A 469 -8.43 -2.12 -4.15
CA PHE A 469 -7.13 -2.63 -3.72
C PHE A 469 -7.10 -3.07 -2.27
N THR A 470 -6.09 -3.87 -1.93
CA THR A 470 -5.87 -4.45 -0.60
C THR A 470 -4.78 -3.70 0.17
N GLU A 471 -4.65 -3.96 1.47
CA GLU A 471 -3.50 -3.48 2.25
C GLU A 471 -2.16 -4.08 1.78
N THR A 472 -2.17 -5.28 1.18
CA THR A 472 -0.99 -5.85 0.53
C THR A 472 -0.50 -4.94 -0.59
N TYR A 473 -1.41 -4.40 -1.42
CA TYR A 473 -1.06 -3.44 -2.45
C TYR A 473 -0.38 -2.19 -1.86
N LEU A 474 -0.92 -1.61 -0.79
CA LEU A 474 -0.34 -0.43 -0.13
C LEU A 474 1.06 -0.73 0.43
N THR A 475 1.22 -1.91 1.04
CA THR A 475 2.52 -2.35 1.58
C THR A 475 3.56 -2.54 0.47
N VAL A 476 3.18 -3.19 -0.64
CA VAL A 476 4.06 -3.38 -1.80
C VAL A 476 4.41 -2.05 -2.47
N LEU A 477 3.46 -1.12 -2.54
CA LEU A 477 3.73 0.22 -3.07
C LEU A 477 4.77 0.96 -2.22
N SER A 478 4.68 0.84 -0.89
CA SER A 478 5.69 1.35 0.02
C SER A 478 7.06 0.71 -0.19
N ASP A 479 7.13 -0.61 -0.32
CA ASP A 479 8.39 -1.32 -0.53
C ASP A 479 9.04 -0.94 -1.86
N SER A 480 8.23 -0.64 -2.87
CA SER A 480 8.70 -0.22 -4.20
C SER A 480 9.44 1.13 -4.19
N MET A 481 9.26 1.95 -3.14
CA MET A 481 10.04 3.20 -2.96
C MET A 481 11.55 2.93 -2.86
N TRP A 482 11.93 1.75 -2.37
CA TRP A 482 13.31 1.37 -2.13
C TRP A 482 13.95 0.62 -3.32
N ILE A 483 13.25 0.52 -4.45
CA ILE A 483 13.76 -0.13 -5.66
C ILE A 483 14.10 0.95 -6.70
N PRO A 484 15.40 1.28 -6.91
CA PRO A 484 15.81 2.41 -7.73
C PRO A 484 15.72 2.11 -9.23
N LEU A 485 14.71 1.37 -9.66
CA LEU A 485 14.42 1.02 -11.06
C LEU A 485 13.25 1.80 -11.65
N PHE A 486 12.46 2.49 -10.78
CA PHE A 486 11.23 3.14 -11.15
C PHE A 486 11.35 4.65 -11.00
N SER A 487 10.85 5.41 -11.98
CA SER A 487 10.87 6.88 -11.96
C SER A 487 9.99 7.49 -10.86
N THR A 488 8.95 6.78 -10.42
CA THR A 488 7.89 7.31 -9.57
C THR A 488 8.41 7.90 -8.25
N PHE A 489 9.39 7.25 -7.60
CA PHE A 489 9.87 7.64 -6.26
C PHE A 489 11.36 8.03 -6.23
N LEU A 490 11.93 8.35 -7.39
CA LEU A 490 13.38 8.54 -7.53
C LEU A 490 13.81 9.99 -7.69
N PHE A 491 12.90 10.89 -8.06
CA PHE A 491 13.23 12.27 -8.43
C PHE A 491 12.47 13.28 -7.57
N ASN A 492 12.99 14.52 -7.48
CA ASN A 492 12.38 15.60 -6.72
C ASN A 492 11.34 16.40 -7.50
N SER A 493 11.34 16.27 -8.84
CA SER A 493 10.37 16.94 -9.70
C SER A 493 10.41 16.39 -11.12
N PRO A 494 9.40 16.66 -11.96
CA PRO A 494 9.39 16.30 -13.37
C PRO A 494 10.59 16.86 -14.14
N LYS A 495 10.98 18.10 -13.87
CA LYS A 495 12.18 18.73 -14.46
C LYS A 495 13.45 17.98 -14.09
N HIS A 496 13.61 17.65 -12.81
CA HIS A 496 14.78 16.92 -12.31
C HIS A 496 14.92 15.57 -13.03
N CYS A 497 13.81 14.84 -13.18
CA CYS A 497 13.78 13.59 -13.95
C CYS A 497 14.20 13.81 -15.41
N SER A 498 13.58 14.77 -16.10
CA SER A 498 13.84 15.04 -17.52
C SER A 498 15.30 15.45 -17.78
N GLN A 499 15.82 16.39 -16.99
CA GLN A 499 17.20 16.87 -17.13
C GLN A 499 18.22 15.76 -16.89
N LEU A 500 18.08 15.01 -15.80
CA LEU A 500 19.02 13.98 -15.46
C LEU A 500 19.09 12.88 -16.52
N LEU A 501 17.94 12.48 -17.08
CA LEU A 501 17.88 11.49 -18.15
C LEU A 501 18.51 12.00 -19.44
N MET A 502 18.30 13.28 -19.79
CA MET A 502 18.94 13.90 -20.96
C MET A 502 20.46 14.01 -20.78
N ASP A 503 20.93 14.44 -19.62
CA ASP A 503 22.37 14.58 -19.34
C ASP A 503 23.09 13.24 -19.30
N PHE A 504 22.45 12.21 -18.74
CA PHE A 504 22.99 10.87 -18.73
C PHE A 504 23.09 10.28 -20.15
N ALA A 505 22.08 10.50 -21.00
CA ALA A 505 22.10 10.05 -22.39
C ALA A 505 23.23 10.73 -23.20
N LYS A 506 23.47 12.03 -22.98
CA LYS A 506 24.59 12.75 -23.63
C LYS A 506 25.97 12.22 -23.20
N ASN A 507 26.12 11.93 -21.90
CA ASN A 507 27.41 11.52 -21.34
C ASN A 507 27.83 10.08 -21.76
N LYS A 508 26.89 9.18 -22.04
CA LYS A 508 27.18 7.79 -22.47
C LYS A 508 27.55 7.64 -23.96
N ALA A 509 27.67 8.72 -24.72
CA ALA A 509 28.01 8.70 -26.15
C ALA A 509 27.30 7.57 -26.92
N ILE A 510 25.97 7.49 -26.77
CA ILE A 510 25.14 6.55 -27.54
C ILE A 510 25.30 6.91 -29.01
N PRO A 511 25.63 5.95 -29.90
CA PRO A 511 25.87 6.25 -31.34
C PRO A 511 24.71 7.10 -31.88
N GLN A 512 25.05 8.24 -32.45
CA GLN A 512 24.06 9.13 -33.10
C GLN A 512 23.42 8.38 -34.26
N GLY A 513 22.20 7.93 -34.07
CA GLY A 513 21.48 7.23 -35.14
C GLY A 513 20.03 6.90 -34.79
N GLU A 514 19.70 6.86 -33.56
CA GLU A 514 18.35 6.61 -33.11
C GLU A 514 18.08 7.42 -31.84
N ASP A 515 16.90 8.07 -31.74
CA ASP A 515 16.37 8.78 -30.57
C ASP A 515 16.15 7.82 -29.40
N GLN A 516 17.21 7.24 -28.85
CA GLN A 516 17.16 6.38 -27.69
C GLN A 516 17.19 7.25 -26.43
N VAL A 517 16.03 7.72 -26.00
CA VAL A 517 15.87 8.35 -24.70
C VAL A 517 15.87 7.23 -23.64
N MET A 518 16.74 7.35 -22.65
CA MET A 518 16.71 6.45 -21.50
C MET A 518 15.35 6.57 -20.80
N TYR A 519 14.69 5.44 -20.59
CA TYR A 519 13.37 5.39 -19.99
C TYR A 519 13.41 4.62 -18.67
N PHE A 520 12.93 5.27 -17.60
CA PHE A 520 12.62 4.61 -16.35
C PHE A 520 11.12 4.32 -16.30
N PRO A 521 10.69 3.05 -16.18
CA PRO A 521 9.28 2.74 -16.07
C PRO A 521 8.72 3.34 -14.77
N PRO A 522 7.44 3.75 -14.73
CA PRO A 522 6.76 4.03 -13.48
C PRO A 522 6.52 2.72 -12.72
N VAL A 523 6.36 2.82 -11.40
CA VAL A 523 6.04 1.66 -10.56
C VAL A 523 4.73 0.97 -10.96
N TRP A 524 3.84 1.69 -11.66
CA TRP A 524 2.55 1.21 -12.12
C TRP A 524 2.62 0.07 -13.14
N ASP A 525 3.77 -0.16 -13.75
CA ASP A 525 4.04 -1.38 -14.54
C ASP A 525 4.42 -2.54 -13.62
N TRP A 526 3.44 -3.03 -12.87
CA TRP A 526 3.60 -4.10 -11.90
C TRP A 526 4.10 -5.41 -12.49
N SER A 527 3.99 -5.61 -13.80
CA SER A 527 4.54 -6.78 -14.50
C SER A 527 6.06 -6.88 -14.42
N GLN A 528 6.74 -5.77 -14.12
CA GLN A 528 8.18 -5.75 -13.85
C GLN A 528 8.53 -6.41 -12.51
N GLN A 529 7.62 -6.37 -11.55
CA GLN A 529 7.87 -6.83 -10.18
C GLN A 529 7.19 -8.16 -9.86
N PHE A 530 6.02 -8.43 -10.43
CA PHE A 530 5.17 -9.57 -10.04
C PHE A 530 4.59 -10.30 -11.24
N SER A 531 4.35 -11.60 -11.06
CA SER A 531 3.61 -12.41 -12.03
C SER A 531 2.11 -12.05 -12.02
N THR A 532 1.40 -12.38 -13.09
CA THR A 532 -0.07 -12.17 -13.17
C THR A 532 -0.81 -12.84 -12.01
N LYS A 533 -0.30 -13.99 -11.52
CA LYS A 533 -0.89 -14.69 -10.37
C LYS A 533 -0.73 -13.89 -9.08
N ASP A 534 0.44 -13.31 -8.86
CA ASP A 534 0.71 -12.53 -7.64
C ASP A 534 -0.09 -11.21 -7.64
N LEU A 535 -0.31 -10.62 -8.81
CA LEU A 535 -1.12 -9.39 -8.96
C LEU A 535 -2.59 -9.59 -8.53
N THR A 536 -3.11 -10.82 -8.51
CA THR A 536 -4.46 -11.07 -7.99
C THR A 536 -4.59 -10.72 -6.50
N LEU A 537 -3.50 -10.71 -5.75
CA LEU A 537 -3.47 -10.33 -4.33
C LEU A 537 -3.66 -8.81 -4.10
N PHE A 538 -3.54 -8.01 -5.14
CA PHE A 538 -3.83 -6.58 -5.09
C PHE A 538 -5.31 -6.28 -5.14
N ASN A 539 -6.12 -7.19 -5.69
CA ASN A 539 -7.56 -7.01 -5.87
C ASN A 539 -8.31 -7.39 -4.60
N ASN A 540 -9.19 -6.50 -4.17
CA ASN A 540 -10.04 -6.73 -3.02
C ASN A 540 -11.33 -7.46 -3.44
N PRO A 541 -11.56 -8.70 -2.99
CA PRO A 541 -12.74 -9.48 -3.36
C PRO A 541 -14.05 -8.89 -2.77
N MET A 542 -13.95 -8.02 -1.77
CA MET A 542 -15.12 -7.36 -1.16
C MET A 542 -15.51 -6.07 -1.90
N TYR A 543 -14.75 -5.63 -2.89
CA TYR A 543 -14.98 -4.35 -3.56
C TYR A 543 -16.35 -4.30 -4.26
N VAL A 544 -17.10 -3.24 -3.95
CA VAL A 544 -18.38 -2.94 -4.58
C VAL A 544 -18.18 -1.82 -5.60
N GLY A 545 -17.73 -2.19 -6.81
CA GLY A 545 -17.48 -1.24 -7.90
C GLY A 545 -18.74 -0.81 -8.65
N LYS A 546 -18.59 0.22 -9.51
CA LYS A 546 -19.64 0.63 -10.45
C LYS A 546 -19.93 -0.53 -11.42
N GLY A 547 -21.06 -1.21 -11.25
CA GLY A 547 -21.48 -2.30 -12.12
C GLY A 547 -21.53 -3.68 -11.48
N ALA A 548 -21.19 -3.80 -10.18
CA ALA A 548 -21.48 -5.03 -9.45
C ALA A 548 -23.01 -5.24 -9.45
N ALA A 549 -23.49 -6.17 -10.25
CA ALA A 549 -24.90 -6.56 -10.27
C ALA A 549 -25.21 -7.18 -8.92
N CYS A 550 -26.14 -6.59 -8.17
CA CYS A 550 -26.74 -7.22 -7.01
C CYS A 550 -27.49 -8.47 -7.50
N VAL A 551 -26.91 -9.63 -7.33
CA VAL A 551 -27.59 -10.91 -7.58
C VAL A 551 -28.49 -11.18 -6.40
N GLN A 552 -29.74 -10.73 -6.47
CA GLN A 552 -30.78 -11.19 -5.58
C GLN A 552 -31.54 -12.31 -6.28
N ASN A 553 -31.54 -13.51 -5.69
CA ASN A 553 -32.38 -14.66 -6.01
C ASN A 553 -32.36 -15.10 -7.49
N GLY A 554 -31.17 -15.28 -8.10
CA GLY A 554 -31.05 -15.94 -9.42
C GLY A 554 -31.48 -15.11 -10.63
N GLU A 555 -31.96 -13.89 -10.46
CA GLU A 555 -32.27 -12.97 -11.56
C GLU A 555 -31.32 -11.77 -11.59
N VAL A 556 -30.62 -11.61 -12.71
CA VAL A 556 -29.77 -10.45 -12.99
C VAL A 556 -30.64 -9.25 -13.31
N LYS A 557 -30.93 -8.39 -12.32
CA LYS A 557 -31.57 -7.10 -12.58
C LYS A 557 -30.48 -6.04 -12.82
N THR A 558 -30.30 -5.66 -14.06
CA THR A 558 -29.51 -4.47 -14.43
C THR A 558 -30.21 -3.22 -13.92
N PHE A 559 -29.63 -2.58 -12.93
CA PHE A 559 -30.11 -1.26 -12.47
C PHE A 559 -29.86 -0.21 -13.56
N ARG A 560 -30.89 0.14 -14.31
CA ARG A 560 -30.92 1.36 -15.10
C ARG A 560 -30.90 2.56 -14.15
N ARG A 561 -29.81 3.33 -14.23
CA ARG A 561 -29.58 4.55 -13.48
C ARG A 561 -30.65 5.58 -13.81
N THR A 562 -31.66 5.71 -12.94
CA THR A 562 -32.47 6.93 -12.92
C THR A 562 -31.59 8.06 -12.34
N LYS A 563 -31.29 9.06 -13.16
CA LYS A 563 -30.72 10.33 -12.73
C LYS A 563 -31.68 10.95 -11.71
N LYS A 564 -31.45 10.73 -10.42
CA LYS A 564 -31.99 11.62 -9.38
C LYS A 564 -31.11 12.85 -9.36
N THR A 565 -31.54 13.87 -10.06
CA THR A 565 -31.11 15.24 -9.91
C THR A 565 -31.36 15.62 -8.44
N TYR A 566 -30.31 15.85 -7.68
CA TYR A 566 -30.43 16.49 -6.39
C TYR A 566 -30.80 17.95 -6.64
N SER A 567 -32.06 18.24 -6.53
CA SER A 567 -32.59 19.60 -6.44
C SER A 567 -32.53 20.00 -4.96
N SER A 568 -31.52 20.74 -4.59
CA SER A 568 -31.48 21.46 -3.31
C SER A 568 -32.36 22.69 -3.41
N THR A 569 -33.64 22.52 -3.12
CA THR A 569 -34.51 23.67 -2.85
C THR A 569 -34.59 23.94 -1.36
N LEU A 570 -33.65 24.76 -0.89
CA LEU A 570 -33.86 25.58 0.29
C LEU A 570 -34.74 26.78 -0.13
N ARG A 571 -36.03 26.69 0.09
CA ARG A 571 -36.91 27.86 0.21
C ARG A 571 -37.32 28.02 1.67
N GLY A 572 -37.01 29.17 2.20
CA GLY A 572 -37.41 29.63 3.50
C GLY A 572 -38.93 29.87 3.61
N PRO A 573 -39.44 30.07 4.83
CA PRO A 573 -40.88 30.00 5.13
C PRO A 573 -41.57 31.31 4.84
N SER A 574 -42.66 31.27 4.08
CA SER A 574 -43.74 32.27 4.18
C SER A 574 -45.05 31.51 4.34
N GLY A 575 -45.73 31.86 5.40
CA GLY A 575 -46.94 31.21 5.86
C GLY A 575 -48.15 31.48 4.99
N SER A 576 -49.12 30.63 5.14
CA SER A 576 -50.52 30.98 5.38
C SER A 576 -51.44 29.74 5.32
N LEU A 577 -52.14 29.53 6.41
CA LEU A 577 -53.47 28.97 6.61
C LEU A 577 -54.30 28.50 5.40
N ARG A 578 -54.82 27.28 5.43
CA ARG A 578 -56.24 26.96 5.60
C ARG A 578 -56.60 25.49 5.37
N ASN A 579 -57.26 24.94 6.41
CA ASN A 579 -58.42 24.04 6.47
C ASN A 579 -58.75 23.06 5.34
N GLY A 580 -59.03 21.81 5.76
CA GLY A 580 -60.05 20.96 5.13
C GLY A 580 -59.89 19.47 5.36
N LEU A 581 -60.39 18.96 6.42
CA LEU A 581 -61.30 17.86 6.73
C LEU A 581 -61.40 16.62 5.80
N LYS A 582 -61.46 15.45 6.50
CA LYS A 582 -62.06 14.14 6.22
C LYS A 582 -61.23 13.19 5.36
N GLY A 583 -61.02 11.93 5.70
CA GLY A 583 -61.68 10.97 6.55
C GLY A 583 -61.54 9.63 5.86
N GLY A 584 -61.32 8.56 6.56
CA GLY A 584 -61.37 7.21 5.99
C GLY A 584 -60.50 6.23 6.78
N GLU A 585 -61.12 5.55 7.70
CA GLU A 585 -60.66 4.33 8.35
C GLU A 585 -60.32 3.23 7.34
N ASP A 586 -59.33 2.39 7.63
CA ASP A 586 -59.56 0.98 7.96
C ASP A 586 -58.26 0.24 8.32
N THR A 587 -58.28 -0.22 9.53
CA THR A 587 -58.03 -1.53 10.13
C THR A 587 -56.84 -2.40 9.71
N LEU A 588 -56.04 -2.69 10.76
CA LEU A 588 -55.49 -3.98 11.17
C LEU A 588 -54.46 -4.70 10.31
N THR A 589 -53.20 -4.71 10.76
CA THR A 589 -52.72 -5.92 11.45
C THR A 589 -51.43 -5.66 12.23
N ARG A 590 -51.56 -5.93 13.50
CA ARG A 590 -50.53 -5.97 14.52
C ARG A 590 -49.67 -7.21 14.32
N ARG A 591 -48.36 -7.03 14.04
CA ARG A 591 -47.36 -7.99 14.50
C ARG A 591 -46.09 -7.23 14.92
N GLY A 592 -45.85 -7.31 16.20
CA GLY A 592 -44.79 -6.59 16.88
C GLY A 592 -43.40 -7.04 16.40
N SER A 593 -42.59 -6.07 16.10
CA SER A 593 -41.14 -6.20 16.05
C SER A 593 -40.59 -5.45 17.24
N LEU A 594 -40.12 -6.20 18.22
CA LEU A 594 -39.33 -5.74 19.35
C LEU A 594 -37.90 -5.39 18.82
N VAL A 595 -37.79 -4.30 18.09
CA VAL A 595 -36.49 -3.66 17.74
C VAL A 595 -36.76 -2.15 17.74
N SER A 596 -37.17 -1.61 18.85
CA SER A 596 -37.34 -0.15 18.99
C SER A 596 -36.74 0.40 20.28
N GLU A 597 -35.65 -0.19 20.77
CA GLU A 597 -34.94 0.39 21.91
C GLU A 597 -33.43 0.29 21.73
N LEU A 598 -32.90 1.06 20.81
CA LEU A 598 -31.55 1.65 20.81
C LEU A 598 -31.46 2.68 19.68
N LYS A 599 -32.42 3.59 19.62
CA LYS A 599 -32.17 4.92 19.06
C LYS A 599 -31.42 5.68 20.15
N PRO A 600 -30.18 6.13 19.93
CA PRO A 600 -29.64 7.16 20.81
C PRO A 600 -30.56 8.36 20.68
N ASP A 601 -31.09 8.79 21.81
CA ASP A 601 -31.92 9.98 21.95
C ASP A 601 -31.06 11.21 21.67
N PHE A 602 -30.89 11.55 20.38
CA PHE A 602 -30.30 12.81 19.97
C PHE A 602 -31.34 13.90 20.05
N SER A 603 -31.66 14.35 21.28
CA SER A 603 -32.24 15.66 21.46
C SER A 603 -31.28 16.70 20.85
N PRO A 604 -31.74 17.68 20.04
CA PRO A 604 -30.89 18.69 19.45
C PRO A 604 -30.20 19.47 20.57
N VAL A 605 -28.90 19.28 20.73
CA VAL A 605 -28.07 20.08 21.62
C VAL A 605 -28.12 21.51 21.06
N LYS A 606 -28.53 22.47 21.85
CA LYS A 606 -28.81 23.84 21.42
C LYS A 606 -27.59 24.61 20.84
N ASP A 607 -26.39 24.06 20.95
CA ASP A 607 -25.14 24.72 20.56
C ASP A 607 -24.29 23.92 19.53
N GLU A 608 -24.91 23.01 18.75
CA GLU A 608 -24.19 22.22 17.76
C GLU A 608 -23.78 23.07 16.54
N SER A 609 -22.50 23.02 16.19
CA SER A 609 -21.97 23.71 15.01
C SER A 609 -22.51 23.11 13.69
N PRO A 610 -22.57 23.89 12.61
CA PRO A 610 -23.00 23.38 11.30
C PRO A 610 -22.16 22.20 10.79
N SER A 611 -20.87 22.16 11.10
CA SER A 611 -19.98 21.05 10.74
C SER A 611 -20.28 19.79 11.54
N GLU A 612 -20.49 19.90 12.86
CA GLU A 612 -20.86 18.76 13.70
C GLU A 612 -22.18 18.15 13.23
N ARG A 613 -23.15 19.00 12.89
CA ARG A 613 -24.43 18.56 12.31
C ARG A 613 -24.24 17.81 11.00
N PHE A 614 -23.40 18.31 10.09
CA PHE A 614 -23.08 17.65 8.83
C PHE A 614 -22.51 16.25 9.05
N PHE A 615 -21.53 16.09 9.94
CA PHE A 615 -20.92 14.80 10.25
C PHE A 615 -21.90 13.85 10.93
N ARG A 616 -22.64 14.33 11.93
CA ARG A 616 -23.67 13.53 12.60
C ARG A 616 -24.71 13.02 11.60
N ASP A 617 -25.25 13.89 10.73
CA ASP A 617 -26.24 13.53 9.73
C ASP A 617 -25.70 12.53 8.72
N TRP A 618 -24.41 12.66 8.36
CA TRP A 618 -23.74 11.69 7.50
C TRP A 618 -23.63 10.31 8.18
N PHE A 619 -23.19 10.25 9.42
CA PHE A 619 -23.10 8.99 10.18
C PHE A 619 -24.45 8.34 10.46
N ALA A 620 -25.53 9.10 10.49
CA ALA A 620 -26.90 8.60 10.67
C ALA A 620 -27.48 7.97 9.39
N ARG A 621 -26.92 8.27 8.21
CA ARG A 621 -27.40 7.73 6.91
C ARG A 621 -26.91 6.32 6.66
N PRO A 622 -27.63 5.52 5.83
CA PRO A 622 -27.08 4.26 5.31
C PRO A 622 -25.78 4.52 4.54
N LEU A 623 -24.78 3.67 4.77
CA LEU A 623 -23.49 3.82 4.11
C LEU A 623 -23.59 3.55 2.61
N ASP A 624 -23.19 4.54 1.80
CA ASP A 624 -22.98 4.39 0.37
C ASP A 624 -21.49 4.17 0.07
N GLN A 625 -21.11 2.96 -0.31
CA GLN A 625 -19.73 2.60 -0.63
C GLN A 625 -19.18 3.35 -1.86
N GLN A 626 -20.07 3.88 -2.70
CA GLN A 626 -19.71 4.65 -3.90
C GLN A 626 -19.90 6.17 -3.71
N GLY A 627 -20.28 6.58 -2.51
CA GLY A 627 -20.43 7.98 -2.12
C GLY A 627 -19.25 8.52 -1.34
N LEU A 628 -19.49 9.60 -0.61
CA LEU A 628 -18.57 10.20 0.34
C LEU A 628 -18.24 9.22 1.49
N LEU A 629 -16.96 9.12 1.85
CA LEU A 629 -16.49 8.38 3.02
C LEU A 629 -15.87 9.34 4.03
N ILE A 630 -16.36 9.30 5.25
CA ILE A 630 -15.82 10.09 6.38
C ILE A 630 -15.30 9.11 7.44
N PRO A 631 -14.00 9.14 7.77
CA PRO A 631 -13.45 8.25 8.78
C PRO A 631 -13.90 8.61 10.19
N LEU A 632 -14.10 7.61 11.02
CA LEU A 632 -14.26 7.77 12.47
C LEU A 632 -12.89 8.05 13.09
N LEU A 633 -12.78 9.16 13.82
CA LEU A 633 -11.50 9.68 14.32
C LEU A 633 -11.32 9.51 15.84
N ILE A 634 -12.23 8.80 16.49
CA ILE A 634 -12.05 8.45 17.90
C ILE A 634 -10.89 7.45 18.05
N PRO A 635 -10.11 7.51 19.14
CA PRO A 635 -8.90 6.69 19.28
C PRO A 635 -9.11 5.18 19.10
N SER A 636 -10.27 4.66 19.45
CA SER A 636 -10.59 3.24 19.25
C SER A 636 -10.76 2.80 17.79
N HIS A 637 -10.84 3.75 16.83
CA HIS A 637 -11.02 3.49 15.41
C HIS A 637 -9.79 3.83 14.58
N VAL A 638 -8.80 4.50 15.18
CA VAL A 638 -7.49 4.75 14.56
C VAL A 638 -6.52 3.73 15.13
N ALA A 639 -6.16 2.75 14.33
CA ALA A 639 -5.40 1.58 14.76
C ALA A 639 -3.98 1.59 14.19
N LEU A 640 -3.06 0.88 14.84
CA LEU A 640 -1.74 0.62 14.26
C LEU A 640 -1.88 -0.25 13.00
N TRP A 641 -1.27 0.18 11.91
CA TRP A 641 -1.24 -0.62 10.66
C TRP A 641 -0.28 -1.80 10.81
N LYS A 642 -0.82 -2.89 11.38
CA LYS A 642 -0.03 -4.06 11.79
C LYS A 642 0.75 -4.70 10.63
N LEU A 643 0.13 -4.89 9.46
CA LEU A 643 0.80 -5.48 8.30
C LEU A 643 2.03 -4.65 7.88
N PHE A 644 2.00 -3.34 8.03
CA PHE A 644 3.14 -2.50 7.72
C PHE A 644 4.19 -2.52 8.86
N PHE A 645 3.78 -2.20 10.09
CA PHE A 645 4.72 -1.99 11.20
C PHE A 645 5.25 -3.27 11.85
N LEU A 646 4.48 -4.37 11.85
CA LEU A 646 4.78 -5.58 12.61
C LEU A 646 4.98 -6.83 11.76
N ARG A 647 5.01 -6.73 10.44
CA ARG A 647 5.10 -7.90 9.54
C ARG A 647 6.36 -8.73 9.69
N TRP A 648 7.41 -8.17 10.28
CA TRP A 648 8.68 -8.82 10.50
C TRP A 648 8.87 -9.33 11.93
N VAL A 649 7.89 -9.10 12.79
CA VAL A 649 7.87 -9.56 14.18
C VAL A 649 7.16 -10.92 14.22
N PRO A 650 7.87 -12.04 14.48
CA PRO A 650 7.27 -13.38 14.45
C PRO A 650 6.13 -13.54 15.45
N GLU A 651 6.27 -12.97 16.65
CA GLU A 651 5.30 -13.02 17.74
C GLU A 651 3.98 -12.32 17.41
N ALA A 652 4.00 -11.37 16.48
CA ALA A 652 2.79 -10.67 16.05
C ALA A 652 1.84 -11.54 15.22
N CYS A 653 2.30 -12.73 14.77
CA CYS A 653 1.52 -13.72 14.01
C CYS A 653 0.70 -13.11 12.87
N ILE A 654 1.26 -12.13 12.17
CA ILE A 654 0.54 -11.41 11.11
C ILE A 654 0.50 -12.28 9.85
N PRO A 655 -0.70 -12.61 9.32
CA PRO A 655 -0.82 -13.34 8.08
C PRO A 655 -0.11 -12.59 6.94
N LYS A 656 0.76 -13.25 6.20
CA LYS A 656 1.39 -12.65 5.00
C LYS A 656 0.28 -12.15 4.06
N GLY A 657 0.29 -10.86 3.75
CA GLY A 657 -0.72 -10.21 2.93
C GLY A 657 -1.93 -9.64 3.67
N GLY A 658 -1.96 -9.76 5.00
CA GLY A 658 -2.98 -9.17 5.87
C GLY A 658 -4.35 -9.88 5.85
N PRO A 659 -5.33 -9.37 6.60
CA PRO A 659 -6.66 -9.98 6.73
C PRO A 659 -7.39 -10.17 5.41
N ILE A 660 -7.36 -9.19 4.51
CA ILE A 660 -8.06 -9.27 3.21
C ILE A 660 -7.49 -10.40 2.35
N THR A 661 -6.17 -10.58 2.35
CA THR A 661 -5.52 -11.69 1.64
C THR A 661 -5.87 -13.04 2.25
N ALA A 662 -5.95 -13.13 3.58
CA ALA A 662 -6.40 -14.33 4.27
C ALA A 662 -7.86 -14.68 3.91
N TYR A 663 -8.75 -13.69 3.86
CA TYR A 663 -10.13 -13.86 3.42
C TYR A 663 -10.23 -14.28 1.95
N HIS A 664 -9.44 -13.68 1.06
CA HIS A 664 -9.40 -14.08 -0.34
C HIS A 664 -9.01 -15.56 -0.51
N LYS A 665 -7.98 -15.99 0.21
CA LYS A 665 -7.55 -17.39 0.23
C LYS A 665 -8.64 -18.31 0.78
N LEU A 666 -9.32 -17.89 1.84
CA LEU A 666 -10.43 -18.65 2.42
C LEU A 666 -11.61 -18.77 1.44
N SER A 667 -11.97 -17.68 0.73
CA SER A 667 -12.99 -17.73 -0.32
C SER A 667 -12.63 -18.70 -1.43
N GLN A 668 -11.39 -18.69 -1.91
CA GLN A 668 -10.94 -19.66 -2.93
C GLN A 668 -11.04 -21.11 -2.45
N LEU A 669 -10.68 -21.39 -1.19
CA LEU A 669 -10.81 -22.72 -0.62
C LEU A 669 -12.28 -23.16 -0.48
N VAL A 670 -13.18 -22.25 -0.14
CA VAL A 670 -14.63 -22.54 -0.07
C VAL A 670 -15.18 -22.88 -1.46
N ASP A 671 -14.82 -22.09 -2.48
CA ASP A 671 -15.23 -22.36 -3.88
C ASP A 671 -14.67 -23.70 -4.38
N GLU A 672 -13.44 -24.05 -4.01
CA GLU A 672 -12.84 -25.35 -4.34
C GLU A 672 -13.59 -26.50 -3.66
N ILE A 673 -13.93 -26.36 -2.37
CA ILE A 673 -14.73 -27.35 -1.63
C ILE A 673 -16.11 -27.54 -2.26
N GLU A 674 -16.81 -26.45 -2.63
CA GLU A 674 -18.10 -26.54 -3.32
C GLU A 674 -17.99 -27.24 -4.68
N THR A 675 -16.92 -26.94 -5.43
CA THR A 675 -16.64 -27.60 -6.70
C THR A 675 -16.42 -29.10 -6.52
N LEU A 676 -15.58 -29.49 -5.55
CA LEU A 676 -15.33 -30.90 -5.23
C LEU A 676 -16.59 -31.60 -4.73
N GLN A 677 -17.39 -30.94 -3.91
CA GLN A 677 -18.69 -31.49 -3.45
C GLN A 677 -19.66 -31.71 -4.62
N SER A 678 -19.70 -30.79 -5.57
CA SER A 678 -20.54 -30.93 -6.78
C SER A 678 -20.08 -32.11 -7.64
N GLN A 679 -18.78 -32.29 -7.81
CA GLN A 679 -18.20 -33.43 -8.52
C GLN A 679 -18.56 -34.77 -7.81
N ILE A 680 -18.42 -34.86 -6.48
CA ILE A 680 -18.80 -36.02 -5.70
C ILE A 680 -20.29 -36.36 -5.88
N ARG A 681 -21.17 -35.32 -5.90
CA ARG A 681 -22.60 -35.53 -6.15
C ARG A 681 -22.86 -36.08 -7.57
N GLN A 682 -22.17 -35.59 -8.59
CA GLN A 682 -22.24 -36.09 -9.96
C GLN A 682 -21.77 -37.55 -10.05
N TYR A 683 -20.65 -37.92 -9.41
CA TYR A 683 -20.16 -39.30 -9.36
C TYR A 683 -21.13 -40.24 -8.65
N LYS A 684 -21.79 -39.78 -7.59
CA LYS A 684 -22.81 -40.60 -6.87
C LYS A 684 -24.12 -40.72 -7.67
N GLY A 685 -24.46 -39.73 -8.49
CA GLY A 685 -25.62 -39.74 -9.36
C GLY A 685 -25.45 -40.67 -10.58
N SER A 686 -24.22 -40.85 -11.09
CA SER A 686 -23.94 -41.72 -12.24
C SER A 686 -23.78 -43.20 -11.88
N SER A 687 -23.68 -43.57 -10.60
CA SER A 687 -23.55 -44.94 -10.15
C SER A 687 -24.90 -45.62 -9.78
N SER A 688 -26.05 -44.95 -9.95
CA SER A 688 -27.37 -45.48 -9.62
C SER A 688 -28.16 -46.03 -10.83
N GLY A 689 -27.45 -46.50 -11.85
CA GLY A 689 -28.06 -47.09 -13.05
C GLY A 689 -27.56 -48.51 -13.30
N SER A 690 -27.97 -49.52 -12.49
CA SER A 690 -28.13 -50.93 -12.93
C SER A 690 -28.71 -51.81 -11.83
N THR A 691 -29.93 -52.28 -12.10
CA THR A 691 -30.62 -53.59 -11.77
C THR A 691 -30.60 -54.16 -10.34
N PRO A 692 -31.75 -54.66 -9.89
CA PRO A 692 -31.92 -55.33 -8.62
C PRO A 692 -31.58 -56.82 -8.73
N LEU A 693 -30.74 -57.32 -7.87
CA LEU A 693 -30.62 -58.76 -7.62
C LEU A 693 -30.64 -59.02 -6.13
N THR A 694 -31.60 -59.87 -5.80
CA THR A 694 -31.99 -60.63 -4.60
C THR A 694 -30.90 -60.87 -3.56
N SER A 695 -31.34 -60.75 -2.28
CA SER A 695 -30.69 -61.19 -1.03
C SER A 695 -30.30 -62.66 -1.00
N PRO A 696 -29.33 -63.07 -0.13
CA PRO A 696 -29.73 -63.54 1.19
C PRO A 696 -28.83 -63.13 2.36
N SER A 697 -29.49 -63.19 3.50
CA SER A 697 -29.13 -63.14 4.92
C SER A 697 -27.75 -63.61 5.37
N GLY A 698 -27.11 -62.83 6.29
CA GLY A 698 -26.02 -63.23 7.18
C GLY A 698 -25.76 -62.12 8.24
N PRO A 699 -25.31 -62.46 9.45
CA PRO A 699 -25.55 -61.69 10.68
C PRO A 699 -24.52 -60.54 10.97
N PRO A 700 -24.75 -59.72 12.01
CA PRO A 700 -24.21 -58.39 12.11
C PRO A 700 -22.86 -58.32 12.79
N SER A 701 -21.94 -57.59 12.24
CA SER A 701 -20.71 -57.18 12.92
C SER A 701 -20.79 -55.67 13.26
N ASN A 702 -20.54 -55.35 14.53
CA ASN A 702 -20.50 -54.05 15.13
C ASN A 702 -19.48 -53.13 14.43
N GLN A 703 -19.94 -52.15 13.72
CA GLN A 703 -19.17 -50.95 13.41
C GLN A 703 -19.93 -49.74 13.86
N ARG A 704 -19.34 -48.95 14.80
CA ARG A 704 -19.84 -47.66 15.26
C ARG A 704 -19.95 -46.71 14.06
N ARG A 705 -21.18 -46.54 13.58
CA ARG A 705 -21.52 -45.43 12.67
C ARG A 705 -21.63 -44.15 13.48
N MET A 706 -20.72 -43.21 13.21
CA MET A 706 -20.98 -41.81 13.55
C MET A 706 -22.15 -41.32 12.69
N TYR A 707 -23.28 -41.07 13.34
CA TYR A 707 -24.43 -40.44 12.71
C TYR A 707 -24.16 -38.94 12.55
N PHE A 708 -23.83 -38.52 11.35
CA PHE A 708 -24.16 -37.16 10.94
C PHE A 708 -25.68 -37.09 10.73
N LYS A 709 -26.38 -36.40 11.59
CA LYS A 709 -27.77 -36.03 11.37
C LYS A 709 -27.83 -35.18 10.11
N SER A 710 -28.31 -35.74 9.00
CA SER A 710 -28.76 -34.97 7.87
C SER A 710 -30.08 -34.33 8.28
N SER A 711 -30.07 -33.01 8.49
CA SER A 711 -31.27 -32.20 8.54
C SER A 711 -32.02 -32.30 7.21
N SER A 712 -33.33 -32.46 7.28
CA SER A 712 -34.24 -32.62 6.14
C SER A 712 -34.20 -31.39 5.22
N PRO A 713 -34.52 -31.54 3.91
CA PRO A 713 -34.34 -30.49 2.89
C PRO A 713 -35.34 -29.33 2.93
N HIS A 714 -36.13 -29.18 3.99
CA HIS A 714 -37.27 -28.23 4.00
C HIS A 714 -37.18 -27.07 5.00
N ASP A 715 -36.12 -26.96 5.79
CA ASP A 715 -35.95 -25.76 6.62
C ASP A 715 -34.99 -24.79 5.92
N PRO A 716 -35.45 -23.53 5.65
CA PRO A 716 -34.54 -22.50 5.16
C PRO A 716 -33.45 -22.29 6.23
N PRO A 717 -32.17 -22.22 5.84
CA PRO A 717 -31.10 -21.97 6.78
C PRO A 717 -31.38 -20.67 7.52
N THR A 718 -31.59 -20.74 8.82
CA THR A 718 -31.65 -19.56 9.68
C THR A 718 -30.35 -18.77 9.49
N PRO A 719 -30.42 -17.49 9.15
CA PRO A 719 -29.22 -16.68 8.98
C PRO A 719 -28.44 -16.70 10.30
N PRO A 720 -27.12 -16.87 10.24
CA PRO A 720 -26.28 -16.89 11.43
C PRO A 720 -26.44 -15.56 12.18
N ASP A 721 -26.78 -15.65 13.46
CA ASP A 721 -26.92 -14.49 14.32
C ASP A 721 -25.54 -14.00 14.75
N PHE A 722 -24.99 -13.06 13.97
CA PHE A 722 -23.71 -12.42 14.28
C PHE A 722 -23.77 -11.45 15.47
N LEU A 723 -24.97 -11.20 16.02
CA LEU A 723 -25.15 -10.33 17.18
C LEU A 723 -24.72 -11.00 18.48
N THR A 724 -24.70 -12.34 18.51
CA THR A 724 -24.30 -13.13 19.69
C THR A 724 -22.83 -13.52 19.69
N SER A 725 -22.08 -13.16 18.63
CA SER A 725 -20.64 -13.40 18.58
C SER A 725 -19.92 -12.53 19.59
N SER A 726 -19.21 -13.13 20.54
CA SER A 726 -18.32 -12.47 21.49
C SER A 726 -17.06 -11.84 20.85
N PHE A 727 -16.97 -11.89 19.54
CA PHE A 727 -15.84 -11.35 18.78
C PHE A 727 -15.77 -9.83 18.95
N PRO A 728 -14.58 -9.28 19.27
CA PRO A 728 -14.41 -7.84 19.28
C PRO A 728 -14.82 -7.28 17.93
N PHE A 729 -15.57 -6.20 17.96
CA PHE A 729 -16.07 -5.49 16.77
C PHE A 729 -14.91 -5.00 15.93
N THR A 730 -14.40 -5.85 15.03
CA THR A 730 -13.52 -5.36 13.98
C THR A 730 -14.37 -4.56 12.99
N PRO A 731 -13.82 -3.56 12.29
CA PRO A 731 -14.50 -2.88 11.18
C PRO A 731 -15.11 -3.86 10.18
N MET A 732 -14.50 -5.02 10.01
CA MET A 732 -15.01 -6.14 9.22
C MET A 732 -16.32 -6.73 9.77
N GLY A 733 -16.44 -6.91 11.06
CA GLY A 733 -17.69 -7.36 11.68
C GLY A 733 -18.86 -6.41 11.41
N ASN A 734 -18.62 -5.10 11.45
CA ASN A 734 -19.64 -4.10 11.13
C ASN A 734 -20.00 -4.07 9.64
N LEU A 735 -19.04 -4.31 8.75
CA LEU A 735 -19.29 -4.44 7.32
C LEU A 735 -20.16 -5.65 6.99
N CYS A 736 -19.85 -6.78 7.61
CA CYS A 736 -20.63 -7.98 7.47
C CYS A 736 -22.10 -7.78 7.88
N ARG A 737 -22.35 -7.03 8.95
CA ARG A 737 -23.71 -6.70 9.39
C ARG A 737 -24.49 -5.83 8.39
N ARG A 738 -23.79 -4.91 7.68
CA ARG A 738 -24.43 -4.00 6.72
C ARG A 738 -24.61 -4.62 5.32
N SER A 739 -23.86 -5.66 5.01
CA SER A 739 -23.81 -6.27 3.66
C SER A 739 -24.65 -7.54 3.51
N ILE A 740 -25.43 -7.94 4.51
CA ILE A 740 -26.15 -9.23 4.57
C ILE A 740 -27.18 -9.42 3.45
N HIS A 741 -27.49 -8.42 2.66
CA HIS A 741 -28.45 -8.54 1.57
C HIS A 741 -27.76 -8.74 0.20
N GLY A 742 -27.45 -9.98 -0.09
CA GLY A 742 -27.40 -10.45 -1.48
C GLY A 742 -26.09 -10.38 -2.24
N THR A 743 -24.92 -10.54 -1.59
CA THR A 743 -23.63 -10.61 -2.30
C THR A 743 -22.88 -11.92 -1.98
N PRO A 744 -21.86 -12.30 -2.78
CA PRO A 744 -20.95 -13.43 -2.50
C PRO A 744 -20.30 -13.40 -1.11
N ILE A 745 -20.43 -12.29 -0.39
CA ILE A 745 -20.05 -12.09 1.02
C ILE A 745 -20.73 -13.10 1.95
N SER A 746 -21.92 -13.59 1.64
CA SER A 746 -22.57 -14.64 2.45
C SER A 746 -21.79 -15.94 2.48
N LYS A 747 -21.16 -16.32 1.36
CA LYS A 747 -20.24 -17.46 1.31
C LYS A 747 -18.96 -17.21 2.12
N PHE A 748 -18.48 -16.01 2.04
CA PHE A 748 -17.30 -15.53 2.74
C PHE A 748 -17.47 -15.54 4.26
N LEU A 749 -18.64 -15.10 4.73
CA LEU A 749 -18.99 -15.09 6.15
C LEU A 749 -19.16 -16.48 6.75
N ASN A 750 -19.65 -17.43 5.97
CA ASN A 750 -19.71 -18.83 6.40
C ASN A 750 -18.30 -19.41 6.57
N GLY A 751 -17.36 -19.05 5.69
CA GLY A 751 -15.95 -19.42 5.83
C GLY A 751 -15.28 -18.75 7.04
N ALA A 752 -15.50 -17.44 7.24
CA ALA A 752 -15.01 -16.70 8.39
C ALA A 752 -15.53 -17.27 9.72
N ARG A 753 -16.77 -17.75 9.75
CA ARG A 753 -17.36 -18.37 10.95
C ARG A 753 -16.67 -19.67 11.33
N ILE A 754 -16.25 -20.48 10.34
CA ILE A 754 -15.47 -21.71 10.60
C ILE A 754 -14.09 -21.33 11.18
N TRP A 755 -13.47 -20.31 10.65
CA TRP A 755 -12.18 -19.82 11.14
C TRP A 755 -12.27 -19.26 12.58
N LEU A 756 -13.31 -18.46 12.86
CA LEU A 756 -13.58 -17.92 14.19
C LEU A 756 -13.86 -19.01 15.23
N SER A 757 -14.53 -20.10 14.84
CA SER A 757 -14.79 -21.22 15.73
C SER A 757 -13.53 -22.07 16.00
N THR A 758 -12.56 -22.10 15.09
CA THR A 758 -11.29 -22.80 15.29
C THR A 758 -10.33 -22.03 16.17
N GLU A 759 -10.33 -20.69 16.17
CA GLU A 759 -9.53 -19.89 17.10
C GLU A 759 -10.02 -20.04 18.55
N ASN A 760 -11.32 -20.12 18.77
CA ASN A 760 -11.86 -20.36 20.10
C ASN A 760 -11.50 -21.75 20.67
N LEU A 761 -11.28 -22.75 19.81
CA LEU A 761 -10.85 -24.09 20.22
C LEU A 761 -9.36 -24.16 20.62
N THR A 762 -8.54 -23.23 20.16
CA THR A 762 -7.12 -23.19 20.51
C THR A 762 -6.84 -22.39 21.80
N ASN A 763 -7.75 -21.52 22.23
CA ASN A 763 -7.61 -20.77 23.48
C ASN A 763 -8.11 -21.52 24.74
N ASP A 764 -8.89 -22.63 24.56
CA ASP A 764 -9.41 -23.42 25.69
C ASP A 764 -8.47 -24.60 26.10
N THR A 765 -7.26 -24.67 25.52
CA THR A 765 -6.30 -25.76 25.79
C THR A 765 -4.94 -25.27 26.32
N VAL A 766 -4.91 -24.11 27.02
CA VAL A 766 -3.73 -23.70 27.81
C VAL A 766 -4.14 -23.45 29.25
#